data_9d6daf29697affbe02e2a5ffdf3aab4e
#
_entry.id   9d6daf29697affbe02e2a5ffdf3aab4e
#
_cell.length_a   1.000
_cell.length_b   1.000
_cell.length_c   1.000
_cell.angle_alpha   90.00
_cell.angle_beta   90.00
_cell.angle_gamma   90.00
#
_symmetry.space_group_name_H-M   'P 1'
#
loop_
_entity.id
_entity.type
_entity.pdbx_description
1 polymer ?
#
loop_
_entity_poly.entity_id
_entity_poly.type
_entity_poly.pdbx_seq_one_letter_code
_entity_poly.pdbx_strand_id
1 'polypeptide(L)'
;MKQLYKKSNLFGLLFCLMFGSAFAQTRITGRVSDAVSGDAIIGASVLEKGTSNGIITDIDGNFALSVSDPNAILVVNYTGYGSLEVPLAGRSQVDITIAEAEGLLEEIVVVGYGVQRKSDLTGAVGTVKAKDIERIPTASVEQALQGKIAGVYVSPSSGEPGRGATIRIRGTGTLNNAGPLYVVDGMLLDDASFVNPQDVASIEVLKDASATAIYGNRGANGVIIITTKRGTKDRKAVVSLGSYYGTQQIAKKLSLVNGSEFAQMYNELPNNSSPLANPAQYGEGTDWQDVIFRDAPIANAQLSVNGVWKKLDYNVSGNFFNQQGIIEETGFERYTGRFNGEYPLLKNLKIGTNVAYSKELLQSVGGGVLGGVYRMPPIYSVFDSTGKYSDPTKFGQSIGNPAADLFYKNDQDTRVNRLVGTVHADWTFLKDFTFRTNYGFDRRNDHFRYHEPVFMVTTSQLNNLDRTTRDTTKTQNWLWENTLNYNKAWEDVRLNVLAGQSAQENYYKKRNTINGILQPNGEQITEWAMLSYLGRVNATFFDRYLFTASLRADGSSRFSKANRWGYFPSLAAGWNIAEEPFMRSQKVFNRLKLRASWGITGNDKIQEYPSLGTISNELYSAFGDTVQQGSTLVNYANADVRWETTRQTDVGLEFTVLKGRFTVEMDWYRRFTFDILSDLPIPDYVGSGAFPFVNAAQVENTGWDFTLQWRETKGKVSYNLGMILSPVKNKVLKLNEGKSEIFEGRTGSGDFSTRTAVGSPIGAFYGYQVEGVFQNQEEIDSAPNFGIEKPGDFRFADLNGDSILNSMDRTYLGSPIPTLTYGFSAGMELFGFDIAADFFGVKGNKVVNAKAVARFDTPNWESVWNENHWTGEGSSNSVPRVTNGGHNYKMSSFLVEDGAFFRLRTVVLGYTLPQRWLSNIGMSRARFYASGTNLWTKQSYSGFTPEFPGDNSFRAGIDYLSYPMAKTMLVGLDVTF
;
A
#
# COMPACT_ATOMS: atom_id res chain seq x y z
N MET A 1 -44.73 64.79 39.61
CA MET A 1 -43.68 63.86 39.35
C MET A 1 -42.53 63.79 40.38
N LYS A 2 -42.74 64.23 41.63
CA LYS A 2 -41.72 64.18 42.71
C LYS A 2 -42.10 63.29 43.88
N GLN A 3 -43.17 62.55 43.82
CA GLN A 3 -43.61 61.61 44.89
C GLN A 3 -43.54 60.12 44.53
N LEU A 4 -43.18 59.78 43.32
CA LEU A 4 -43.03 58.34 42.89
C LEU A 4 -41.61 57.79 43.02
N TYR A 5 -40.64 58.69 43.30
CA TYR A 5 -39.22 58.26 43.44
C TYR A 5 -38.78 57.80 44.85
N LYS A 6 -39.63 58.03 45.89
CA LYS A 6 -39.31 57.66 47.28
C LYS A 6 -39.77 56.25 47.67
N LYS A 7 -40.66 55.58 46.94
CA LYS A 7 -41.12 54.23 47.24
C LYS A 7 -40.38 53.10 46.46
N SER A 8 -39.63 53.45 45.46
CA SER A 8 -38.87 52.51 44.66
C SER A 8 -37.52 52.07 45.30
N ASN A 9 -36.93 52.94 46.13
CA ASN A 9 -35.66 52.64 46.78
C ASN A 9 -35.74 51.74 48.02
N LEU A 10 -36.94 51.63 48.65
CA LEU A 10 -37.15 50.77 49.79
C LEU A 10 -37.41 49.30 49.37
N PHE A 11 -37.97 49.05 48.17
CA PHE A 11 -38.15 47.71 47.60
C PHE A 11 -36.87 47.13 47.02
N GLY A 12 -35.99 47.96 46.45
CA GLY A 12 -34.65 47.54 45.96
C GLY A 12 -33.72 47.16 47.11
N LEU A 13 -33.77 47.80 48.25
CA LEU A 13 -32.96 47.47 49.42
C LEU A 13 -33.41 46.18 50.15
N LEU A 14 -34.74 45.90 50.13
CA LEU A 14 -35.29 44.63 50.66
C LEU A 14 -35.01 43.42 49.72
N PHE A 15 -34.95 43.66 48.44
CA PHE A 15 -34.62 42.60 47.44
C PHE A 15 -33.10 42.21 47.40
N CYS A 16 -32.22 43.18 47.73
CA CYS A 16 -30.77 42.89 47.91
C CYS A 16 -30.43 42.21 49.25
N LEU A 17 -31.31 42.29 50.27
CA LEU A 17 -31.11 41.66 51.58
C LEU A 17 -31.62 40.19 51.63
N MET A 18 -32.37 39.71 50.64
CA MET A 18 -32.88 38.34 50.58
C MET A 18 -32.05 37.38 49.76
N PHE A 19 -31.00 37.83 49.05
CA PHE A 19 -30.09 36.98 48.26
C PHE A 19 -28.67 36.94 48.77
N GLY A 20 -28.43 37.25 50.01
CA GLY A 20 -27.12 37.13 50.66
C GLY A 20 -26.91 35.81 51.37
N SER A 21 -27.32 34.68 50.81
CA SER A 21 -26.76 33.38 51.21
C SER A 21 -25.37 33.27 50.60
N ALA A 22 -24.33 33.75 51.28
CA ALA A 22 -22.97 33.41 50.98
C ALA A 22 -22.82 31.91 51.10
N PHE A 23 -22.83 31.16 49.99
CA PHE A 23 -22.29 29.80 49.95
C PHE A 23 -20.81 29.92 50.30
N ALA A 24 -20.43 29.53 51.50
CA ALA A 24 -19.06 29.41 51.91
C ALA A 24 -18.40 28.31 51.01
N GLN A 25 -17.70 28.73 49.98
CA GLN A 25 -16.93 27.80 49.16
C GLN A 25 -15.79 27.21 50.05
N THR A 26 -15.80 25.91 50.17
CA THR A 26 -14.73 25.19 50.90
C THR A 26 -13.55 24.98 49.95
N ARG A 27 -12.38 25.52 50.28
CA ARG A 27 -11.17 25.32 49.49
C ARG A 27 -10.54 23.98 49.87
N ILE A 28 -10.44 23.09 48.90
CA ILE A 28 -9.81 21.76 49.01
C ILE A 28 -8.43 21.84 48.38
N THR A 29 -7.43 21.31 49.09
CA THR A 29 -6.08 21.18 48.65
C THR A 29 -5.65 19.72 48.72
N GLY A 30 -4.72 19.31 47.88
CA GLY A 30 -4.19 17.94 47.87
C GLY A 30 -3.15 17.72 46.79
N ARG A 31 -2.65 16.51 46.74
CA ARG A 31 -1.68 16.07 45.74
C ARG A 31 -2.17 14.82 45.03
N VAL A 32 -1.98 14.78 43.71
CA VAL A 32 -2.25 13.59 42.91
C VAL A 32 -0.93 12.89 42.60
N SER A 33 -0.82 11.61 42.93
CA SER A 33 0.38 10.79 42.77
C SER A 33 0.06 9.44 42.11
N ASP A 34 1.07 8.83 41.49
CA ASP A 34 1.01 7.49 40.91
C ASP A 34 0.98 6.41 42.00
N ALA A 35 0.13 5.39 41.84
CA ALA A 35 -0.06 4.33 42.83
C ALA A 35 1.14 3.36 42.97
N VAL A 36 2.02 3.29 41.95
CA VAL A 36 3.13 2.35 41.90
C VAL A 36 4.47 3.03 42.20
N SER A 37 4.71 4.19 41.53
CA SER A 37 5.97 4.93 41.67
C SER A 37 5.95 5.95 42.81
N GLY A 38 4.75 6.45 43.22
CA GLY A 38 4.59 7.56 44.15
C GLY A 38 4.95 8.93 43.59
N ASP A 39 5.28 8.99 42.29
CA ASP A 39 5.65 10.22 41.57
C ASP A 39 4.44 11.15 41.42
N ALA A 40 4.69 12.46 41.45
CA ALA A 40 3.66 13.47 41.23
C ALA A 40 3.08 13.36 39.83
N ILE A 41 1.76 13.38 39.68
CA ILE A 41 1.08 13.40 38.37
C ILE A 41 0.76 14.84 38.00
N ILE A 42 1.53 15.35 37.02
CA ILE A 42 1.44 16.71 36.49
C ILE A 42 0.31 16.80 35.47
N GLY A 43 -0.58 17.80 35.59
CA GLY A 43 -1.63 18.00 34.58
C GLY A 43 -2.83 17.07 34.71
N ALA A 44 -2.98 16.34 35.82
CA ALA A 44 -4.18 15.60 36.13
C ALA A 44 -5.36 16.55 36.31
N SER A 45 -6.51 16.26 35.72
CA SER A 45 -7.74 17.02 35.85
C SER A 45 -8.48 16.58 37.11
N VAL A 46 -8.74 17.51 38.03
CA VAL A 46 -9.52 17.32 39.26
C VAL A 46 -10.80 18.14 39.13
N LEU A 47 -11.97 17.48 39.03
CA LEU A 47 -13.27 18.06 38.77
C LEU A 47 -14.25 17.76 39.93
N GLU A 48 -15.10 18.73 40.30
CA GLU A 48 -16.25 18.48 41.18
C GLU A 48 -17.36 17.79 40.38
N LYS A 49 -17.73 16.56 40.78
CA LYS A 49 -18.67 15.69 40.05
C LYS A 49 -20.02 16.42 39.75
N GLY A 50 -20.46 16.38 38.50
CA GLY A 50 -21.71 16.99 38.07
C GLY A 50 -21.65 18.50 37.79
N THR A 51 -20.47 19.12 37.91
CA THR A 51 -20.26 20.55 37.63
C THR A 51 -19.15 20.73 36.57
N SER A 52 -18.96 21.97 36.12
CA SER A 52 -17.81 22.37 35.28
C SER A 52 -16.66 22.95 36.13
N ASN A 53 -16.75 22.86 37.47
CA ASN A 53 -15.77 23.40 38.40
C ASN A 53 -14.60 22.39 38.53
N GLY A 54 -13.39 22.76 38.06
CA GLY A 54 -12.25 21.91 38.12
C GLY A 54 -10.93 22.65 37.93
N ILE A 55 -9.84 21.95 38.25
CA ILE A 55 -8.46 22.43 38.12
C ILE A 55 -7.55 21.32 37.64
N ILE A 56 -6.41 21.68 37.09
CA ILE A 56 -5.33 20.74 36.76
C ILE A 56 -4.21 20.82 37.79
N THR A 57 -3.56 19.68 38.06
CA THR A 57 -2.43 19.61 39.00
C THR A 57 -1.19 20.34 38.46
N ASP A 58 -0.43 20.97 39.37
CA ASP A 58 0.83 21.63 39.07
C ASP A 58 2.01 20.64 38.85
N ILE A 59 3.25 21.15 38.73
CA ILE A 59 4.44 20.35 38.45
C ILE A 59 4.81 19.41 39.62
N ASP A 60 4.33 19.66 40.82
CA ASP A 60 4.52 18.82 41.99
C ASP A 60 3.29 17.93 42.25
N GLY A 61 2.32 17.91 41.32
CA GLY A 61 1.08 17.15 41.45
C GLY A 61 0.04 17.79 42.36
N ASN A 62 0.26 19.01 42.91
CA ASN A 62 -0.66 19.64 43.85
C ASN A 62 -1.83 20.29 43.10
N PHE A 63 -2.99 20.36 43.77
CA PHE A 63 -4.16 21.08 43.31
C PHE A 63 -4.82 21.87 44.47
N ALA A 64 -5.55 22.93 44.11
CA ALA A 64 -6.35 23.70 45.02
C ALA A 64 -7.68 24.08 44.34
N LEU A 65 -8.78 23.46 44.72
CA LEU A 65 -10.11 23.62 44.13
C LEU A 65 -11.10 24.14 45.19
N SER A 66 -11.87 25.16 44.86
CA SER A 66 -12.96 25.61 45.70
C SER A 66 -14.25 24.88 45.30
N VAL A 67 -14.80 24.07 46.19
CA VAL A 67 -16.01 23.27 45.94
C VAL A 67 -17.25 23.93 46.57
N SER A 68 -18.41 23.65 46.00
CA SER A 68 -19.70 24.19 46.44
C SER A 68 -20.30 23.43 47.62
N ASP A 69 -19.90 22.13 47.80
CA ASP A 69 -20.37 21.27 48.90
C ASP A 69 -19.16 20.60 49.57
N PRO A 70 -19.00 20.71 50.91
CA PRO A 70 -17.94 19.99 51.64
C PRO A 70 -17.97 18.46 51.51
N ASN A 71 -19.12 17.91 51.08
CA ASN A 71 -19.29 16.46 50.82
C ASN A 71 -19.28 16.13 49.32
N ALA A 72 -18.89 17.06 48.45
CA ALA A 72 -18.74 16.80 47.03
C ALA A 72 -17.84 15.60 46.73
N ILE A 73 -18.02 15.01 45.56
CA ILE A 73 -17.14 13.96 45.04
C ILE A 73 -16.21 14.60 44.01
N LEU A 74 -14.92 14.44 44.21
CA LEU A 74 -13.92 14.81 43.17
C LEU A 74 -13.76 13.68 42.17
N VAL A 75 -13.76 14.00 40.89
CA VAL A 75 -13.39 13.07 39.79
C VAL A 75 -12.03 13.45 39.29
N VAL A 76 -11.08 12.54 39.45
CA VAL A 76 -9.69 12.73 38.99
C VAL A 76 -9.47 11.92 37.72
N ASN A 77 -9.04 12.63 36.67
CA ASN A 77 -8.73 12.02 35.36
C ASN A 77 -7.33 12.42 34.92
N TYR A 78 -6.57 11.44 34.41
CA TYR A 78 -5.29 11.67 33.75
C TYR A 78 -5.12 10.70 32.61
N THR A 79 -4.50 11.13 31.51
CA THR A 79 -4.31 10.28 30.32
C THR A 79 -3.43 9.08 30.66
N GLY A 80 -3.95 7.87 30.47
CA GLY A 80 -3.27 6.61 30.83
C GLY A 80 -3.61 6.07 32.22
N TYR A 81 -4.41 6.79 33.02
CA TYR A 81 -4.82 6.38 34.38
C TYR A 81 -6.32 6.13 34.44
N GLY A 82 -6.71 5.25 35.37
CA GLY A 82 -8.13 5.02 35.69
C GLY A 82 -8.77 6.27 36.26
N SER A 83 -9.99 6.63 35.81
CA SER A 83 -10.78 7.68 36.47
C SER A 83 -11.10 7.26 37.90
N LEU A 84 -10.80 8.12 38.88
CA LEU A 84 -11.05 7.85 40.32
C LEU A 84 -12.03 8.88 40.88
N GLU A 85 -13.09 8.38 41.51
CA GLU A 85 -14.02 9.19 42.27
C GLU A 85 -13.64 9.21 43.75
N VAL A 86 -13.40 10.38 44.32
CA VAL A 86 -12.97 10.58 45.70
C VAL A 86 -13.99 11.41 46.45
N PRO A 87 -14.81 10.85 47.36
CA PRO A 87 -15.70 11.59 48.23
C PRO A 87 -14.92 12.45 49.20
N LEU A 88 -15.20 13.71 49.30
CA LEU A 88 -14.53 14.65 50.21
C LEU A 88 -14.86 14.35 51.67
N ALA A 89 -16.13 14.05 51.97
CA ALA A 89 -16.59 13.75 53.35
C ALA A 89 -16.14 14.80 54.39
N GLY A 90 -16.23 16.10 54.03
CA GLY A 90 -15.84 17.21 54.87
C GLY A 90 -14.34 17.49 55.01
N ARG A 91 -13.47 16.76 54.30
CA ARG A 91 -12.00 16.96 54.32
C ARG A 91 -11.60 18.18 53.49
N SER A 92 -10.71 19.01 54.02
CA SER A 92 -10.13 20.16 53.34
C SER A 92 -8.76 19.86 52.67
N GLN A 93 -8.15 18.72 53.01
CA GLN A 93 -6.94 18.21 52.38
C GLN A 93 -7.15 16.74 51.99
N VAL A 94 -6.85 16.41 50.70
CA VAL A 94 -7.06 15.05 50.17
C VAL A 94 -5.96 14.70 49.18
N ASP A 95 -5.02 13.88 49.62
CA ASP A 95 -4.03 13.28 48.77
C ASP A 95 -4.65 12.10 48.02
N ILE A 96 -4.51 12.10 46.71
CA ILE A 96 -5.17 11.19 45.77
C ILE A 96 -4.12 10.37 45.05
N THR A 97 -4.27 9.06 45.12
CA THR A 97 -3.37 8.14 44.43
C THR A 97 -4.17 7.49 43.30
N ILE A 98 -3.75 7.71 42.05
CA ILE A 98 -4.39 7.08 40.88
C ILE A 98 -3.45 6.01 40.29
N ALA A 99 -4.03 4.89 39.92
CA ALA A 99 -3.31 3.80 39.27
C ALA A 99 -3.41 3.95 37.74
N GLU A 100 -2.35 3.56 37.05
CA GLU A 100 -2.46 3.38 35.60
C GLU A 100 -3.67 2.50 35.28
N ALA A 101 -4.43 2.86 34.27
CA ALA A 101 -5.60 2.10 33.87
C ALA A 101 -5.15 0.67 33.50
N GLU A 102 -5.45 -0.30 34.35
CA GLU A 102 -5.26 -1.75 34.07
C GLU A 102 -6.26 -2.25 32.98
N GLY A 103 -6.89 -1.35 32.25
CA GLY A 103 -7.77 -1.60 31.13
C GLY A 103 -7.23 -0.88 29.90
N LEU A 104 -7.08 -1.60 28.80
CA LEU A 104 -6.90 -1.05 27.45
C LEU A 104 -7.78 0.20 27.32
N LEU A 105 -7.17 1.39 27.16
CA LEU A 105 -7.87 2.57 26.68
C LEU A 105 -8.76 2.10 25.53
N GLU A 106 -10.05 2.36 25.56
CA GLU A 106 -10.98 1.94 24.52
C GLU A 106 -10.49 2.49 23.19
N GLU A 107 -9.82 1.64 22.40
CA GLU A 107 -9.29 2.02 21.10
C GLU A 107 -10.45 2.31 20.16
N ILE A 108 -10.54 3.58 19.72
CA ILE A 108 -11.54 4.02 18.76
C ILE A 108 -10.99 3.84 17.36
N VAL A 109 -11.77 3.20 16.48
CA VAL A 109 -11.42 2.88 15.11
C VAL A 109 -12.39 3.59 14.17
N VAL A 110 -11.88 4.18 13.10
CA VAL A 110 -12.69 4.76 12.02
C VAL A 110 -13.19 3.64 11.12
N VAL A 111 -14.51 3.46 11.04
CA VAL A 111 -15.13 2.41 10.21
C VAL A 111 -16.29 3.00 9.41
N GLY A 112 -16.11 3.07 8.09
CA GLY A 112 -17.11 3.63 7.21
C GLY A 112 -17.43 5.10 7.55
N TYR A 113 -18.71 5.41 7.64
CA TYR A 113 -19.19 6.78 7.93
C TYR A 113 -19.30 7.08 9.44
N GLY A 114 -18.37 6.54 10.27
CA GLY A 114 -18.39 6.78 11.72
C GLY A 114 -17.17 6.22 12.43
N VAL A 115 -17.16 6.41 13.72
CA VAL A 115 -16.17 5.86 14.64
C VAL A 115 -16.83 4.83 15.55
N GLN A 116 -16.16 3.73 15.83
CA GLN A 116 -16.62 2.67 16.72
C GLN A 116 -15.52 2.29 17.70
N ARG A 117 -15.91 1.78 18.85
CA ARG A 117 -14.97 1.18 19.81
C ARG A 117 -14.44 -0.13 19.18
N LYS A 118 -13.17 -0.42 19.33
CA LYS A 118 -12.58 -1.68 18.85
C LYS A 118 -13.27 -2.91 19.45
N SER A 119 -13.75 -2.80 20.68
CA SER A 119 -14.57 -3.82 21.34
C SER A 119 -15.87 -4.14 20.58
N ASP A 120 -16.48 -3.14 19.96
CA ASP A 120 -17.80 -3.24 19.31
C ASP A 120 -17.71 -3.63 17.83
N LEU A 121 -16.51 -3.73 17.26
CA LEU A 121 -16.32 -4.14 15.87
C LEU A 121 -16.69 -5.61 15.67
N THR A 122 -17.53 -5.88 14.68
CA THR A 122 -17.89 -7.23 14.24
C THR A 122 -17.09 -7.71 13.05
N GLY A 123 -16.41 -6.79 12.34
CA GLY A 123 -15.60 -7.07 11.16
C GLY A 123 -14.09 -7.13 11.42
N ALA A 124 -13.33 -7.71 10.47
CA ALA A 124 -11.88 -7.79 10.51
C ALA A 124 -11.22 -6.47 10.08
N VAL A 125 -10.66 -5.71 11.02
CA VAL A 125 -10.01 -4.42 10.79
C VAL A 125 -8.59 -4.43 11.33
N GLY A 126 -7.61 -4.14 10.48
CA GLY A 126 -6.22 -3.92 10.89
C GLY A 126 -5.93 -2.43 11.04
N THR A 127 -5.22 -2.01 12.09
CA THR A 127 -4.90 -0.61 12.35
C THR A 127 -3.39 -0.40 12.45
N VAL A 128 -2.86 0.66 11.81
CA VAL A 128 -1.48 1.16 11.95
C VAL A 128 -1.53 2.60 12.44
N LYS A 129 -0.81 2.90 13.51
CA LYS A 129 -0.79 4.25 14.12
C LYS A 129 0.32 5.12 13.53
N ALA A 130 0.18 6.44 13.66
CA ALA A 130 1.15 7.44 13.20
C ALA A 130 2.59 7.08 13.58
N LYS A 131 2.84 6.72 14.86
CA LYS A 131 4.18 6.37 15.39
C LYS A 131 4.88 5.26 14.59
N ASP A 132 4.12 4.30 14.05
CA ASP A 132 4.67 3.17 13.28
C ASP A 132 4.94 3.52 11.82
N ILE A 133 4.28 4.57 11.30
CA ILE A 133 4.41 5.08 9.94
C ILE A 133 5.57 6.09 9.85
N GLU A 134 5.63 7.03 10.79
CA GLU A 134 6.62 8.11 10.85
C GLU A 134 8.07 7.62 10.94
N ARG A 135 8.28 6.41 11.48
CA ARG A 135 9.60 5.77 11.61
C ARG A 135 10.19 5.31 10.27
N ILE A 136 9.37 5.22 9.22
CA ILE A 136 9.77 4.64 7.93
C ILE A 136 10.00 5.78 6.93
N PRO A 137 11.25 6.02 6.51
CA PRO A 137 11.56 7.05 5.53
C PRO A 137 11.15 6.61 4.12
N THR A 138 9.92 6.90 3.76
CA THR A 138 9.36 6.56 2.44
C THR A 138 8.52 7.71 1.89
N ALA A 139 8.49 7.86 0.57
CA ALA A 139 7.60 8.78 -0.12
C ALA A 139 6.13 8.33 -0.07
N SER A 140 5.88 7.02 0.09
CA SER A 140 4.57 6.40 -0.11
C SER A 140 4.02 5.82 1.18
N VAL A 141 2.75 6.14 1.48
CA VAL A 141 1.99 5.56 2.59
C VAL A 141 1.75 4.07 2.36
N GLU A 142 1.59 3.63 1.11
CA GLU A 142 1.40 2.24 0.74
C GLU A 142 2.61 1.39 1.13
N GLN A 143 3.82 1.87 0.83
CA GLN A 143 5.05 1.19 1.22
C GLN A 143 5.18 1.09 2.75
N ALA A 144 4.70 2.08 3.51
CA ALA A 144 4.76 2.06 4.97
C ALA A 144 3.95 0.91 5.60
N LEU A 145 2.95 0.37 4.90
CA LEU A 145 2.10 -0.75 5.37
C LEU A 145 2.75 -2.13 5.26
N GLN A 146 3.87 -2.29 4.53
CA GLN A 146 4.50 -3.60 4.31
C GLN A 146 4.87 -4.27 5.64
N GLY A 147 4.36 -5.49 5.88
CA GLY A 147 4.66 -6.26 7.09
C GLY A 147 4.01 -5.77 8.39
N LYS A 148 3.04 -4.84 8.32
CA LYS A 148 2.38 -4.26 9.50
C LYS A 148 1.02 -4.87 9.81
N ILE A 149 0.30 -5.37 8.83
CA ILE A 149 -1.07 -5.89 8.98
C ILE A 149 -1.17 -7.29 8.39
N ALA A 150 -1.70 -8.23 9.16
CA ALA A 150 -1.97 -9.59 8.68
C ALA A 150 -3.03 -9.56 7.56
N GLY A 151 -2.84 -10.37 6.51
CA GLY A 151 -3.70 -10.41 5.33
C GLY A 151 -3.46 -9.30 4.31
N VAL A 152 -2.46 -8.43 4.54
CA VAL A 152 -2.09 -7.34 3.63
C VAL A 152 -0.70 -7.60 3.06
N TYR A 153 -0.64 -7.96 1.79
CA TYR A 153 0.60 -8.10 1.05
C TYR A 153 0.90 -6.81 0.29
N VAL A 154 2.08 -6.24 0.51
CA VAL A 154 2.56 -5.02 -0.14
C VAL A 154 3.85 -5.34 -0.85
N SER A 155 3.88 -5.10 -2.15
CA SER A 155 5.07 -5.28 -3.00
C SER A 155 5.39 -3.95 -3.68
N PRO A 156 6.59 -3.38 -3.49
CA PRO A 156 7.01 -2.20 -4.25
C PRO A 156 6.91 -2.47 -5.76
N SER A 157 6.40 -1.51 -6.51
CA SER A 157 6.27 -1.65 -7.97
C SER A 157 7.63 -1.68 -8.67
N SER A 158 8.60 -0.95 -8.12
CA SER A 158 10.02 -0.98 -8.49
C SER A 158 10.85 -0.30 -7.39
N GLY A 159 12.20 -0.33 -7.49
CA GLY A 159 13.11 0.44 -6.63
C GLY A 159 13.25 1.92 -7.02
N GLU A 160 12.63 2.36 -8.12
CA GLU A 160 12.71 3.72 -8.63
C GLU A 160 12.08 4.73 -7.64
N PRO A 161 12.72 5.90 -7.40
CA PRO A 161 12.19 6.93 -6.53
C PRO A 161 10.75 7.34 -6.88
N GLY A 162 9.92 7.56 -5.86
CA GLY A 162 8.54 8.02 -6.04
C GLY A 162 7.54 6.99 -6.56
N ARG A 163 7.97 5.76 -6.89
CA ARG A 163 7.04 4.70 -7.30
C ARG A 163 6.24 4.18 -6.12
N GLY A 164 4.96 3.92 -6.36
CA GLY A 164 4.04 3.33 -5.39
C GLY A 164 4.30 1.85 -5.11
N ALA A 165 3.36 1.22 -4.44
CA ALA A 165 3.38 -0.20 -4.19
C ALA A 165 2.07 -0.85 -4.62
N THR A 166 2.14 -2.09 -5.06
CA THR A 166 0.98 -2.93 -5.30
C THR A 166 0.52 -3.53 -3.97
N ILE A 167 -0.74 -3.29 -3.60
CA ILE A 167 -1.35 -3.86 -2.40
C ILE A 167 -2.36 -4.92 -2.78
N ARG A 168 -2.32 -6.06 -2.09
CA ARG A 168 -3.30 -7.13 -2.16
C ARG A 168 -3.80 -7.47 -0.76
N ILE A 169 -5.13 -7.45 -0.58
CA ILE A 169 -5.76 -7.79 0.69
C ILE A 169 -6.41 -9.16 0.55
N ARG A 170 -5.92 -10.15 1.34
CA ARG A 170 -6.39 -11.54 1.32
C ARG A 170 -6.31 -12.20 -0.07
N GLY A 171 -5.19 -11.96 -0.75
CA GLY A 171 -4.87 -12.53 -2.06
C GLY A 171 -5.48 -11.79 -3.25
N THR A 172 -5.29 -12.34 -4.45
CA THR A 172 -5.81 -11.80 -5.72
C THR A 172 -7.15 -12.46 -6.03
N GLY A 173 -8.23 -11.68 -6.03
CA GLY A 173 -9.59 -12.20 -6.18
C GLY A 173 -10.20 -12.01 -7.56
N THR A 174 -9.55 -11.28 -8.48
CA THR A 174 -10.05 -10.99 -9.82
C THR A 174 -8.95 -11.10 -10.87
N LEU A 175 -9.33 -11.35 -12.10
CA LEU A 175 -8.44 -11.29 -13.27
C LEU A 175 -8.16 -9.85 -13.72
N ASN A 176 -8.95 -8.89 -13.24
CA ASN A 176 -8.88 -7.47 -13.55
C ASN A 176 -8.08 -6.69 -12.48
N ASN A 177 -8.38 -5.40 -12.31
CA ASN A 177 -7.73 -4.58 -11.28
C ASN A 177 -8.12 -5.04 -9.86
N ALA A 178 -7.20 -5.71 -9.18
CA ALA A 178 -7.34 -6.21 -7.82
C ALA A 178 -6.83 -5.23 -6.74
N GLY A 179 -6.62 -3.95 -7.06
CA GLY A 179 -6.21 -2.91 -6.11
C GLY A 179 -7.33 -2.54 -5.13
N PRO A 180 -7.00 -2.21 -3.85
CA PRO A 180 -7.97 -1.76 -2.86
C PRO A 180 -8.54 -0.38 -3.19
N LEU A 181 -9.60 0.00 -2.49
CA LEU A 181 -10.09 1.38 -2.44
C LEU A 181 -9.32 2.14 -1.35
N TYR A 182 -8.90 3.37 -1.64
CA TYR A 182 -8.37 4.30 -0.64
C TYR A 182 -9.44 5.31 -0.25
N VAL A 183 -9.57 5.55 1.05
CA VAL A 183 -10.45 6.58 1.62
C VAL A 183 -9.59 7.54 2.41
N VAL A 184 -9.30 8.72 1.87
CA VAL A 184 -8.45 9.73 2.52
C VAL A 184 -9.33 10.85 3.04
N ASP A 185 -9.46 10.97 4.36
CA ASP A 185 -10.32 11.96 5.04
C ASP A 185 -11.76 12.02 4.47
N GLY A 186 -12.29 10.87 4.04
CA GLY A 186 -13.64 10.73 3.46
C GLY A 186 -13.71 10.87 1.94
N MET A 187 -12.61 11.14 1.22
CA MET A 187 -12.59 11.12 -0.24
C MET A 187 -12.22 9.72 -0.77
N LEU A 188 -13.01 9.20 -1.71
CA LEU A 188 -12.82 7.90 -2.34
C LEU A 188 -11.85 8.01 -3.54
N LEU A 189 -10.72 7.30 -3.48
CA LEU A 189 -9.59 7.42 -4.40
C LEU A 189 -9.08 6.03 -4.85
N ASP A 190 -8.40 5.98 -5.99
CA ASP A 190 -7.73 4.76 -6.47
C ASP A 190 -6.25 4.68 -6.05
N ASP A 191 -5.67 5.78 -5.59
CA ASP A 191 -4.29 5.86 -5.06
C ASP A 191 -4.17 6.89 -3.92
N ALA A 192 -3.17 6.74 -3.05
CA ALA A 192 -2.85 7.65 -1.96
C ALA A 192 -1.43 8.25 -2.07
N SER A 193 -0.83 8.26 -3.28
CA SER A 193 0.56 8.69 -3.53
C SER A 193 0.87 10.12 -3.08
N PHE A 194 -0.14 11.02 -3.14
CA PHE A 194 -0.03 12.43 -2.73
C PHE A 194 0.02 12.63 -1.20
N VAL A 195 -0.33 11.59 -0.42
CA VAL A 195 -0.37 11.69 1.04
C VAL A 195 1.05 11.57 1.60
N ASN A 196 1.46 12.61 2.33
CA ASN A 196 2.71 12.54 3.08
C ASN A 196 2.54 11.62 4.31
N PRO A 197 3.38 10.57 4.49
CA PRO A 197 3.31 9.69 5.64
C PRO A 197 3.34 10.40 7.02
N GLN A 198 4.05 11.53 7.12
CA GLN A 198 4.12 12.30 8.37
C GLN A 198 2.83 13.08 8.71
N ASP A 199 1.90 13.26 7.75
CA ASP A 199 0.60 13.85 8.00
C ASP A 199 -0.45 12.83 8.48
N VAL A 200 -0.13 11.54 8.46
CA VAL A 200 -1.07 10.47 8.80
C VAL A 200 -1.21 10.34 10.32
N ALA A 201 -2.45 10.27 10.80
CA ALA A 201 -2.78 9.95 12.20
C ALA A 201 -2.98 8.44 12.41
N SER A 202 -3.71 7.80 11.49
CA SER A 202 -3.95 6.36 11.51
C SER A 202 -4.27 5.84 10.10
N ILE A 203 -4.04 4.55 9.91
CA ILE A 203 -4.48 3.81 8.74
C ILE A 203 -5.26 2.60 9.23
N GLU A 204 -6.50 2.46 8.79
CA GLU A 204 -7.34 1.31 9.01
C GLU A 204 -7.51 0.53 7.71
N VAL A 205 -7.32 -0.79 7.76
CA VAL A 205 -7.53 -1.68 6.62
C VAL A 205 -8.71 -2.60 6.90
N LEU A 206 -9.78 -2.41 6.14
CA LEU A 206 -10.98 -3.24 6.20
C LEU A 206 -10.77 -4.46 5.30
N LYS A 207 -10.83 -5.66 5.88
CA LYS A 207 -10.44 -6.90 5.21
C LYS A 207 -11.61 -7.82 4.88
N ASP A 208 -12.77 -7.66 5.54
CA ASP A 208 -13.93 -8.50 5.37
C ASP A 208 -15.12 -7.78 4.74
N ALA A 209 -16.08 -8.54 4.21
CA ALA A 209 -17.23 -7.98 3.51
C ALA A 209 -18.15 -7.17 4.41
N SER A 210 -18.25 -7.45 5.73
CA SER A 210 -19.13 -6.68 6.62
C SER A 210 -18.60 -5.27 6.88
N ALA A 211 -17.28 -5.13 6.98
CA ALA A 211 -16.63 -3.83 7.12
C ALA A 211 -16.55 -3.06 5.79
N THR A 212 -16.37 -3.76 4.65
CA THR A 212 -16.21 -3.12 3.33
C THR A 212 -17.52 -2.87 2.59
N ALA A 213 -18.62 -3.59 2.90
CA ALA A 213 -19.90 -3.45 2.19
C ALA A 213 -20.48 -2.03 2.22
N ILE A 214 -20.17 -1.24 3.25
CA ILE A 214 -20.58 0.17 3.33
C ILE A 214 -19.98 1.02 2.18
N TYR A 215 -18.84 0.60 1.61
CA TYR A 215 -18.19 1.20 0.45
C TYR A 215 -18.60 0.56 -0.88
N GLY A 216 -19.47 -0.48 -0.82
CA GLY A 216 -20.14 -1.11 -1.94
C GLY A 216 -19.20 -1.76 -2.94
N ASN A 217 -19.45 -1.49 -4.21
CA ASN A 217 -18.71 -2.05 -5.34
C ASN A 217 -17.21 -1.75 -5.34
N ARG A 218 -16.77 -0.65 -4.79
CA ARG A 218 -15.35 -0.28 -4.72
C ARG A 218 -14.60 -1.00 -3.57
N GLY A 219 -15.35 -1.60 -2.62
CA GLY A 219 -14.80 -2.32 -1.47
C GLY A 219 -14.46 -3.80 -1.70
N ALA A 220 -14.71 -4.36 -2.89
CA ALA A 220 -14.52 -5.79 -3.18
C ALA A 220 -13.09 -6.30 -2.93
N ASN A 221 -12.08 -5.48 -3.19
CA ASN A 221 -10.67 -5.81 -2.98
C ASN A 221 -10.09 -5.31 -1.65
N GLY A 222 -10.99 -4.93 -0.70
CA GLY A 222 -10.64 -4.32 0.57
C GLY A 222 -10.58 -2.79 0.50
N VAL A 223 -10.55 -2.16 1.68
CA VAL A 223 -10.56 -0.68 1.80
C VAL A 223 -9.44 -0.26 2.75
N ILE A 224 -8.69 0.76 2.36
CA ILE A 224 -7.65 1.40 3.16
C ILE A 224 -8.13 2.80 3.51
N ILE A 225 -8.45 3.02 4.79
CA ILE A 225 -8.87 4.32 5.29
C ILE A 225 -7.63 5.02 5.86
N ILE A 226 -7.35 6.22 5.37
CA ILE A 226 -6.25 7.06 5.84
C ILE A 226 -6.85 8.28 6.50
N THR A 227 -6.65 8.40 7.81
CA THR A 227 -7.04 9.58 8.58
C THR A 227 -5.82 10.44 8.82
N THR A 228 -5.89 11.72 8.46
CA THR A 228 -4.78 12.64 8.67
C THR A 228 -4.90 13.39 10.00
N LYS A 229 -3.79 13.95 10.47
CA LYS A 229 -3.70 14.71 11.72
C LYS A 229 -4.66 15.90 11.70
N ARG A 230 -5.39 16.11 12.80
CA ARG A 230 -6.35 17.19 13.00
C ARG A 230 -5.90 18.12 14.12
N GLY A 231 -6.52 19.26 14.24
CA GLY A 231 -6.36 20.15 15.40
C GLY A 231 -6.76 19.46 16.71
N THR A 232 -6.06 19.77 17.79
CA THR A 232 -6.38 19.25 19.13
C THR A 232 -7.16 20.28 19.89
N LYS A 233 -8.33 19.88 20.44
CA LYS A 233 -9.17 20.75 21.26
C LYS A 233 -8.43 21.17 22.54
N ASP A 234 -8.66 22.42 22.95
CA ASP A 234 -8.22 22.98 24.22
C ASP A 234 -6.69 23.11 24.44
N ARG A 235 -5.88 23.16 23.37
CA ARG A 235 -4.43 23.40 23.47
C ARG A 235 -4.00 24.68 22.76
N LYS A 236 -2.97 25.34 23.31
CA LYS A 236 -2.22 26.37 22.57
C LYS A 236 -1.65 25.77 21.29
N ALA A 237 -1.41 26.62 20.29
CA ALA A 237 -0.79 26.19 19.05
C ALA A 237 0.53 25.47 19.34
N VAL A 238 0.68 24.26 18.77
CA VAL A 238 1.90 23.43 18.86
C VAL A 238 2.54 23.44 17.48
N VAL A 239 3.80 23.84 17.43
CA VAL A 239 4.61 23.83 16.21
C VAL A 239 5.53 22.62 16.25
N SER A 240 5.51 21.78 15.21
CA SER A 240 6.39 20.63 15.09
C SER A 240 7.21 20.71 13.81
N LEU A 241 8.51 20.49 13.93
CA LEU A 241 9.45 20.39 12.83
C LEU A 241 10.05 19.00 12.83
N GLY A 242 9.94 18.27 11.74
CA GLY A 242 10.61 17.00 11.51
C GLY A 242 11.50 17.10 10.28
N SER A 243 12.72 16.59 10.36
CA SER A 243 13.62 16.57 9.20
C SER A 243 14.56 15.37 9.26
N TYR A 244 14.93 14.87 8.08
CA TYR A 244 16.02 13.89 7.95
C TYR A 244 16.80 14.08 6.66
N TYR A 245 18.03 13.60 6.71
CA TYR A 245 18.93 13.53 5.57
C TYR A 245 19.68 12.19 5.61
N GLY A 246 19.93 11.61 4.44
CA GLY A 246 20.60 10.32 4.35
C GLY A 246 21.12 10.01 2.96
N THR A 247 21.62 8.79 2.82
CA THR A 247 22.15 8.24 1.57
C THR A 247 21.51 6.92 1.25
N GLN A 248 21.40 6.64 -0.03
CA GLN A 248 20.88 5.41 -0.61
C GLN A 248 21.94 4.75 -1.47
N GLN A 249 22.00 3.42 -1.43
CA GLN A 249 22.91 2.60 -2.22
C GLN A 249 22.14 1.41 -2.77
N ILE A 250 22.63 0.82 -3.87
CA ILE A 250 22.06 -0.44 -4.38
C ILE A 250 22.08 -1.52 -3.30
N ALA A 251 20.96 -2.22 -3.10
CA ALA A 251 20.88 -3.26 -2.06
C ALA A 251 21.60 -4.56 -2.47
N LYS A 252 21.55 -4.91 -3.75
CA LYS A 252 22.16 -6.10 -4.34
C LYS A 252 22.52 -5.83 -5.79
N LYS A 253 23.72 -6.22 -6.24
CA LYS A 253 24.13 -6.27 -7.63
C LYS A 253 23.82 -7.64 -8.25
N LEU A 254 23.73 -7.70 -9.57
CA LEU A 254 23.67 -8.95 -10.31
C LEU A 254 25.08 -9.57 -10.35
N SER A 255 25.14 -10.88 -10.28
CA SER A 255 26.36 -11.63 -10.52
C SER A 255 26.48 -11.87 -12.03
N LEU A 256 27.32 -11.08 -12.71
CA LEU A 256 27.59 -11.17 -14.15
C LEU A 256 29.02 -11.67 -14.36
N VAL A 257 29.26 -12.30 -15.51
CA VAL A 257 30.63 -12.74 -15.86
C VAL A 257 31.52 -11.53 -16.11
N ASN A 258 32.79 -11.66 -15.77
CA ASN A 258 33.85 -10.66 -15.99
C ASN A 258 34.41 -10.70 -17.42
N GLY A 259 35.37 -9.83 -17.74
CA GLY A 259 35.91 -9.71 -19.10
C GLY A 259 36.57 -10.99 -19.61
N SER A 260 37.34 -11.68 -18.77
CA SER A 260 38.02 -12.94 -19.10
C SER A 260 37.00 -14.07 -19.29
N GLU A 261 36.04 -14.21 -18.37
CA GLU A 261 34.96 -15.22 -18.42
C GLU A 261 34.06 -15.00 -19.64
N PHE A 262 33.69 -13.76 -19.93
CA PHE A 262 32.92 -13.42 -21.13
C PHE A 262 33.66 -13.89 -22.41
N ALA A 263 34.98 -13.59 -22.51
CA ALA A 263 35.76 -13.95 -23.66
C ALA A 263 35.88 -15.47 -23.82
N GLN A 264 35.96 -16.23 -22.72
CA GLN A 264 35.93 -17.70 -22.76
C GLN A 264 34.60 -18.22 -23.27
N MET A 265 33.49 -17.81 -22.66
CA MET A 265 32.13 -18.22 -23.04
C MET A 265 31.81 -17.84 -24.49
N TYR A 266 32.24 -16.65 -24.91
CA TYR A 266 32.11 -16.23 -26.30
C TYR A 266 32.83 -17.16 -27.27
N ASN A 267 34.04 -17.59 -26.91
CA ASN A 267 34.84 -18.50 -27.75
C ASN A 267 34.26 -19.93 -27.82
N GLU A 268 33.46 -20.33 -26.82
CA GLU A 268 32.75 -21.61 -26.76
C GLU A 268 31.46 -21.64 -27.57
N LEU A 269 30.99 -20.48 -28.04
CA LEU A 269 29.76 -20.40 -28.85
C LEU A 269 29.88 -21.26 -30.12
N PRO A 270 28.84 -22.05 -30.46
CA PRO A 270 28.83 -22.84 -31.69
C PRO A 270 29.00 -21.95 -32.93
N ASN A 271 29.83 -22.42 -33.85
CA ASN A 271 30.12 -21.74 -35.13
C ASN A 271 30.69 -20.31 -34.96
N ASN A 272 31.39 -20.03 -33.90
CA ASN A 272 32.09 -18.75 -33.73
C ASN A 272 33.25 -18.61 -34.71
N SER A 273 33.06 -17.77 -35.71
CA SER A 273 34.06 -17.51 -36.74
C SER A 273 35.13 -16.47 -36.37
N SER A 274 34.97 -15.82 -35.26
CA SER A 274 35.81 -14.68 -34.79
C SER A 274 36.13 -14.76 -33.30
N PRO A 275 36.79 -15.85 -32.86
CA PRO A 275 37.15 -16.01 -31.44
C PRO A 275 38.05 -14.88 -30.96
N LEU A 276 37.89 -14.51 -29.68
CA LEU A 276 38.71 -13.52 -29.00
C LEU A 276 40.07 -14.16 -28.65
N ALA A 277 41.16 -13.54 -29.11
CA ALA A 277 42.50 -14.01 -28.78
C ALA A 277 42.77 -13.79 -27.29
N ASN A 278 43.42 -14.77 -26.63
CA ASN A 278 43.86 -14.70 -25.25
C ASN A 278 42.82 -14.13 -24.29
N PRO A 279 41.76 -14.89 -23.90
CA PRO A 279 40.71 -14.42 -23.01
C PRO A 279 41.20 -13.76 -21.72
N ALA A 280 42.30 -14.26 -21.15
CA ALA A 280 42.86 -13.72 -19.90
C ALA A 280 43.31 -12.25 -20.00
N GLN A 281 43.59 -11.71 -21.20
CA GLN A 281 43.99 -10.31 -21.38
C GLN A 281 42.91 -9.31 -21.03
N TYR A 282 41.62 -9.74 -21.03
CA TYR A 282 40.48 -8.87 -20.69
C TYR A 282 40.27 -8.72 -19.19
N GLY A 283 40.90 -9.57 -18.34
CA GLY A 283 40.83 -9.48 -16.88
C GLY A 283 39.42 -9.35 -16.33
N GLU A 284 39.24 -8.47 -15.33
CA GLU A 284 37.91 -8.16 -14.76
C GLU A 284 37.01 -7.42 -15.77
N GLY A 285 37.59 -6.57 -16.64
CA GLY A 285 36.82 -5.75 -17.57
C GLY A 285 36.03 -4.63 -16.88
N THR A 286 34.97 -4.17 -17.55
CA THR A 286 34.09 -3.09 -17.04
C THR A 286 32.88 -3.68 -16.34
N ASP A 287 32.72 -3.42 -15.02
CA ASP A 287 31.44 -3.65 -14.34
C ASP A 287 30.47 -2.50 -14.69
N TRP A 288 29.58 -2.76 -15.64
CA TRP A 288 28.61 -1.78 -16.09
C TRP A 288 27.63 -1.34 -15.00
N GLN A 289 27.50 -2.13 -13.92
CA GLN A 289 26.71 -1.76 -12.76
C GLN A 289 27.40 -0.61 -11.99
N ASP A 290 28.74 -0.62 -11.86
CA ASP A 290 29.49 0.46 -11.22
C ASP A 290 29.54 1.75 -12.07
N VAL A 291 29.38 1.62 -13.39
CA VAL A 291 29.29 2.78 -14.29
C VAL A 291 27.96 3.52 -14.13
N ILE A 292 26.87 2.79 -13.87
CA ILE A 292 25.50 3.36 -13.91
C ILE A 292 24.93 3.62 -12.51
N PHE A 293 25.27 2.80 -11.51
CA PHE A 293 24.75 2.97 -10.15
C PHE A 293 25.67 3.86 -9.31
N ARG A 294 25.04 4.72 -8.49
CA ARG A 294 25.72 5.63 -7.58
C ARG A 294 25.10 5.66 -6.19
N ASP A 295 25.81 6.22 -5.25
CA ASP A 295 25.25 6.65 -3.97
C ASP A 295 24.38 7.90 -4.19
N ALA A 296 23.17 7.93 -3.60
CA ALA A 296 22.20 8.99 -3.88
C ALA A 296 21.62 9.56 -2.58
N PRO A 297 21.49 10.90 -2.45
CA PRO A 297 20.92 11.51 -1.27
C PRO A 297 19.40 11.39 -1.20
N ILE A 298 18.90 11.37 0.04
CA ILE A 298 17.48 11.48 0.36
C ILE A 298 17.32 12.52 1.47
N ALA A 299 16.32 13.39 1.33
CA ALA A 299 16.04 14.46 2.29
C ALA A 299 14.54 14.65 2.49
N ASN A 300 14.15 15.03 3.70
CA ASN A 300 12.79 15.41 4.03
C ASN A 300 12.80 16.55 5.04
N ALA A 301 11.85 17.47 4.91
CA ALA A 301 11.59 18.50 5.90
C ALA A 301 10.07 18.73 5.99
N GLN A 302 9.54 18.68 7.20
CA GLN A 302 8.13 18.93 7.49
C GLN A 302 7.97 19.94 8.60
N LEU A 303 7.10 20.91 8.36
CA LEU A 303 6.61 21.84 9.36
C LEU A 303 5.12 21.62 9.54
N SER A 304 4.65 21.51 10.78
CA SER A 304 3.23 21.45 11.08
C SER A 304 2.88 22.35 12.27
N VAL A 305 1.72 22.96 12.20
CA VAL A 305 1.14 23.78 13.26
C VAL A 305 -0.28 23.28 13.54
N ASN A 306 -0.53 22.82 14.75
CA ASN A 306 -1.86 22.39 15.16
C ASN A 306 -2.31 23.13 16.42
N GLY A 307 -3.61 23.39 16.52
CA GLY A 307 -4.15 24.10 17.67
C GLY A 307 -5.57 24.55 17.49
N VAL A 308 -5.98 25.46 18.36
CA VAL A 308 -7.29 26.13 18.32
C VAL A 308 -7.11 27.62 18.20
N TRP A 309 -7.73 28.23 17.18
CA TRP A 309 -7.82 29.68 17.04
C TRP A 309 -9.28 30.13 17.21
N LYS A 310 -9.56 30.79 18.34
CA LYS A 310 -10.95 31.06 18.78
C LYS A 310 -11.74 29.76 18.94
N LYS A 311 -12.53 29.37 17.94
CA LYS A 311 -13.33 28.14 17.90
C LYS A 311 -12.94 27.22 16.75
N LEU A 312 -11.96 27.61 15.93
CA LEU A 312 -11.46 26.82 14.80
C LEU A 312 -10.40 25.86 15.31
N ASP A 313 -10.69 24.58 15.34
CA ASP A 313 -9.69 23.52 15.49
C ASP A 313 -8.96 23.39 14.16
N TYR A 314 -7.63 23.53 14.12
CA TYR A 314 -6.90 23.50 12.86
C TYR A 314 -5.60 22.72 12.93
N ASN A 315 -5.22 22.15 11.79
CA ASN A 315 -3.90 21.64 11.51
C ASN A 315 -3.46 22.17 10.14
N VAL A 316 -2.29 22.78 10.08
CA VAL A 316 -1.62 23.21 8.83
C VAL A 316 -0.30 22.53 8.75
N SER A 317 0.01 21.88 7.63
CA SER A 317 1.33 21.28 7.41
C SER A 317 1.88 21.62 6.03
N GLY A 318 3.20 21.70 5.95
CA GLY A 318 3.97 21.80 4.72
C GLY A 318 5.12 20.80 4.74
N ASN A 319 5.34 20.11 3.64
CA ASN A 319 6.40 19.13 3.51
C ASN A 319 7.17 19.30 2.20
N PHE A 320 8.46 19.13 2.29
CA PHE A 320 9.39 18.98 1.19
C PHE A 320 10.05 17.60 1.29
N PHE A 321 9.97 16.80 0.23
CA PHE A 321 10.61 15.51 0.12
C PHE A 321 11.42 15.46 -1.18
N ASN A 322 12.68 15.05 -1.10
CA ASN A 322 13.57 14.85 -2.24
C ASN A 322 14.28 13.50 -2.09
N GLN A 323 14.19 12.67 -3.12
CA GLN A 323 14.86 11.39 -3.21
C GLN A 323 15.54 11.30 -4.58
N GLN A 324 16.84 11.43 -4.62
CA GLN A 324 17.60 11.15 -5.84
C GLN A 324 17.73 9.65 -6.05
N GLY A 325 17.78 9.23 -7.31
CA GLY A 325 17.91 7.82 -7.66
C GLY A 325 19.34 7.33 -7.63
N ILE A 326 19.49 6.02 -7.38
CA ILE A 326 20.78 5.32 -7.48
C ILE A 326 21.27 5.17 -8.93
N ILE A 327 20.45 5.55 -9.92
CA ILE A 327 20.85 5.82 -11.30
C ILE A 327 20.85 7.35 -11.47
N GLU A 328 21.85 7.87 -12.16
CA GLU A 328 21.98 9.30 -12.37
C GLU A 328 20.78 9.89 -13.14
N GLU A 329 20.44 11.15 -12.87
CA GLU A 329 19.29 11.86 -13.45
C GLU A 329 17.93 11.19 -13.22
N THR A 330 17.84 10.23 -12.30
CA THR A 330 16.56 9.73 -11.80
C THR A 330 16.27 10.31 -10.42
N GLY A 331 14.99 10.54 -10.11
CA GLY A 331 14.63 11.10 -8.82
C GLY A 331 13.15 11.40 -8.65
N PHE A 332 12.81 11.76 -7.43
CA PHE A 332 11.46 12.16 -7.05
C PHE A 332 11.52 13.35 -6.08
N GLU A 333 10.82 14.40 -6.43
CA GLU A 333 10.65 15.58 -5.59
C GLU A 333 9.18 15.86 -5.37
N ARG A 334 8.78 16.15 -4.13
CA ARG A 334 7.39 16.46 -3.79
C ARG A 334 7.31 17.60 -2.79
N TYR A 335 6.49 18.59 -3.11
CA TYR A 335 6.01 19.61 -2.21
C TYR A 335 4.56 19.33 -1.85
N THR A 336 4.21 19.28 -0.58
CA THR A 336 2.83 19.15 -0.14
C THR A 336 2.46 20.25 0.84
N GLY A 337 1.25 20.79 0.70
CA GLY A 337 0.61 21.64 1.68
C GLY A 337 -0.74 21.06 2.07
N ARG A 338 -1.05 21.01 3.35
CA ARG A 338 -2.32 20.49 3.88
C ARG A 338 -2.94 21.44 4.88
N PHE A 339 -4.25 21.55 4.82
CA PHE A 339 -5.06 22.25 5.81
C PHE A 339 -6.23 21.34 6.23
N ASN A 340 -6.37 21.12 7.52
CA ASN A 340 -7.53 20.49 8.15
C ASN A 340 -8.12 21.46 9.14
N GLY A 341 -9.42 21.75 9.05
CA GLY A 341 -10.10 22.67 9.95
C GLY A 341 -11.51 22.22 10.30
N GLU A 342 -11.92 22.39 11.56
CA GLU A 342 -13.29 22.17 12.04
C GLU A 342 -13.75 23.39 12.85
N TYR A 343 -14.88 23.95 12.48
CA TYR A 343 -15.47 25.12 13.13
C TYR A 343 -16.90 24.85 13.59
N PRO A 344 -17.22 24.95 14.90
CA PRO A 344 -18.59 24.88 15.41
C PRO A 344 -19.31 26.18 15.12
N LEU A 345 -20.07 26.22 14.00
CA LEU A 345 -20.80 27.39 13.57
C LEU A 345 -21.95 27.71 14.55
N LEU A 346 -22.68 26.66 15.00
CA LEU A 346 -23.70 26.70 16.03
C LEU A 346 -23.41 25.59 17.06
N LYS A 347 -24.14 25.58 18.17
CA LYS A 347 -24.01 24.52 19.20
C LYS A 347 -24.24 23.11 18.63
N ASN A 348 -25.05 23.01 17.57
CA ASN A 348 -25.46 21.76 16.93
C ASN A 348 -25.10 21.69 15.45
N LEU A 349 -24.33 22.63 14.92
CA LEU A 349 -23.87 22.64 13.53
C LEU A 349 -22.36 22.89 13.49
N LYS A 350 -21.64 21.95 12.91
CA LYS A 350 -20.19 22.05 12.65
C LYS A 350 -19.93 22.04 11.16
N ILE A 351 -18.95 22.80 10.72
CA ILE A 351 -18.44 22.78 9.36
C ILE A 351 -16.96 22.36 9.43
N GLY A 352 -16.57 21.44 8.59
CA GLY A 352 -15.18 21.00 8.50
C GLY A 352 -14.69 20.95 7.07
N THR A 353 -13.37 21.06 6.91
CA THR A 353 -12.69 20.93 5.61
C THR A 353 -11.35 20.28 5.79
N ASN A 354 -10.98 19.44 4.79
CA ASN A 354 -9.66 18.88 4.62
C ASN A 354 -9.24 19.17 3.19
N VAL A 355 -8.12 19.87 2.98
CA VAL A 355 -7.60 20.20 1.66
C VAL A 355 -6.12 19.89 1.63
N ALA A 356 -5.66 19.20 0.59
CA ALA A 356 -4.27 18.91 0.33
C ALA A 356 -3.93 19.30 -1.11
N TYR A 357 -2.80 19.97 -1.29
CA TYR A 357 -2.21 20.24 -2.58
C TYR A 357 -0.84 19.56 -2.64
N SER A 358 -0.54 18.84 -3.72
CA SER A 358 0.78 18.29 -4.00
C SER A 358 1.27 18.73 -5.38
N LYS A 359 2.57 19.02 -5.43
CA LYS A 359 3.32 19.21 -6.67
C LYS A 359 4.47 18.22 -6.66
N GLU A 360 4.54 17.37 -7.67
CA GLU A 360 5.51 16.29 -7.78
C GLU A 360 6.29 16.40 -9.08
N LEU A 361 7.57 16.07 -9.02
CA LEU A 361 8.47 15.89 -10.15
C LEU A 361 9.04 14.47 -10.06
N LEU A 362 8.75 13.63 -11.04
CA LEU A 362 9.30 12.29 -11.17
C LEU A 362 10.22 12.27 -12.40
N GLN A 363 11.47 11.95 -12.21
CA GLN A 363 12.47 11.69 -13.25
C GLN A 363 12.75 10.20 -13.27
N SER A 364 12.29 9.53 -14.32
CA SER A 364 12.38 8.07 -14.46
C SER A 364 13.61 7.66 -15.25
N VAL A 365 14.05 6.41 -15.08
CA VAL A 365 15.13 5.87 -15.90
C VAL A 365 14.70 5.74 -17.37
N GLY A 366 15.52 6.20 -18.30
CA GLY A 366 15.30 6.10 -19.72
C GLY A 366 15.32 4.66 -20.24
N GLY A 367 14.63 4.43 -21.37
CA GLY A 367 14.61 3.13 -22.02
C GLY A 367 16.00 2.71 -22.49
N GLY A 368 16.36 1.44 -22.25
CA GLY A 368 17.65 0.86 -22.66
C GLY A 368 18.70 0.82 -21.57
N VAL A 369 18.75 1.77 -20.63
CA VAL A 369 19.81 1.88 -19.61
C VAL A 369 19.99 0.59 -18.81
N LEU A 370 18.95 0.11 -18.13
CA LEU A 370 19.04 -1.13 -17.34
C LEU A 370 19.31 -2.36 -18.22
N GLY A 371 18.66 -2.41 -19.40
CA GLY A 371 18.94 -3.46 -20.39
C GLY A 371 20.38 -3.46 -20.84
N GLY A 372 20.98 -2.28 -21.04
CA GLY A 372 22.39 -2.11 -21.38
C GLY A 372 23.32 -2.58 -20.26
N VAL A 373 23.03 -2.23 -18.99
CA VAL A 373 23.81 -2.70 -17.82
C VAL A 373 23.93 -4.22 -17.78
N TYR A 374 22.85 -4.93 -18.12
CA TYR A 374 22.83 -6.39 -18.14
C TYR A 374 23.51 -6.99 -19.37
N ARG A 375 23.32 -6.34 -20.56
CA ARG A 375 23.69 -6.94 -21.86
C ARG A 375 25.06 -6.54 -22.36
N MET A 376 25.57 -5.36 -21.96
CA MET A 376 26.81 -4.83 -22.49
C MET A 376 27.99 -5.76 -22.12
N PRO A 377 28.80 -6.25 -23.08
CA PRO A 377 29.96 -7.07 -22.80
C PRO A 377 31.00 -6.34 -21.93
N PRO A 378 31.51 -6.97 -20.87
CA PRO A 378 32.47 -6.36 -19.94
C PRO A 378 33.85 -6.07 -20.54
N ILE A 379 34.13 -6.57 -21.73
CA ILE A 379 35.40 -6.34 -22.47
C ILE A 379 35.48 -4.93 -23.08
N TYR A 380 34.42 -4.15 -23.05
CA TYR A 380 34.40 -2.77 -23.53
C TYR A 380 34.56 -1.78 -22.38
N SER A 381 35.32 -0.73 -22.58
CA SER A 381 35.31 0.48 -21.76
C SER A 381 34.15 1.39 -22.14
N VAL A 382 33.82 2.38 -21.28
CA VAL A 382 32.74 3.33 -21.56
C VAL A 382 32.96 4.10 -22.85
N PHE A 383 34.19 4.54 -23.07
CA PHE A 383 34.62 5.24 -24.27
C PHE A 383 35.71 4.43 -24.98
N ASP A 384 35.74 4.53 -26.28
CA ASP A 384 36.81 3.96 -27.12
C ASP A 384 38.08 4.82 -27.08
N SER A 385 39.12 4.41 -27.76
CA SER A 385 40.40 5.14 -27.83
C SER A 385 40.30 6.53 -28.49
N THR A 386 39.21 6.82 -29.15
CA THR A 386 38.94 8.12 -29.80
C THR A 386 38.08 9.06 -28.94
N GLY A 387 37.65 8.60 -27.71
CA GLY A 387 36.80 9.34 -26.78
C GLY A 387 35.32 9.28 -27.13
N LYS A 388 34.90 8.42 -28.04
CA LYS A 388 33.47 8.17 -28.35
C LYS A 388 32.96 6.99 -27.52
N TYR A 389 31.64 6.94 -27.29
CA TYR A 389 31.03 5.80 -26.63
C TYR A 389 31.35 4.51 -27.40
N SER A 390 31.78 3.47 -26.69
CA SER A 390 32.14 2.20 -27.28
C SER A 390 30.98 1.55 -28.02
N ASP A 391 31.27 1.00 -29.21
CA ASP A 391 30.30 0.35 -30.10
C ASP A 391 30.37 -1.20 -29.93
N PRO A 392 29.34 -1.83 -29.35
CA PRO A 392 29.26 -3.27 -29.13
C PRO A 392 28.67 -4.04 -30.32
N THR A 393 28.41 -3.45 -31.48
CA THR A 393 27.67 -4.07 -32.60
C THR A 393 28.36 -5.31 -33.16
N LYS A 394 29.68 -5.50 -32.88
CA LYS A 394 30.40 -6.76 -33.14
C LYS A 394 29.69 -7.97 -32.46
N PHE A 395 29.05 -7.77 -31.30
CA PHE A 395 28.37 -8.82 -30.53
C PHE A 395 26.89 -8.86 -30.77
N GLY A 396 26.34 -7.86 -31.47
CA GLY A 396 24.94 -7.81 -31.89
C GLY A 396 24.34 -6.42 -31.97
N GLN A 397 23.33 -6.29 -32.81
CA GLN A 397 22.66 -5.03 -33.09
C GLN A 397 21.71 -4.60 -31.93
N SER A 398 21.26 -5.55 -31.07
CA SER A 398 20.37 -5.27 -29.94
C SER A 398 21.09 -4.80 -28.67
N ILE A 399 22.45 -4.73 -28.72
CA ILE A 399 23.26 -4.33 -27.56
C ILE A 399 23.64 -2.87 -27.73
N GLY A 400 23.31 -2.04 -26.74
CA GLY A 400 23.64 -0.63 -26.67
C GLY A 400 24.53 -0.29 -25.48
N ASN A 401 25.33 0.76 -25.61
CA ASN A 401 26.14 1.30 -24.52
C ASN A 401 25.21 1.99 -23.50
N PRO A 402 25.10 1.50 -22.24
CA PRO A 402 24.15 2.03 -21.25
C PRO A 402 24.50 3.46 -20.80
N ALA A 403 25.79 3.85 -20.83
CA ALA A 403 26.19 5.23 -20.50
C ALA A 403 25.74 6.21 -21.58
N ALA A 404 25.72 5.77 -22.85
CA ALA A 404 25.18 6.57 -23.95
C ALA A 404 23.64 6.68 -23.85
N ASP A 405 22.95 5.60 -23.52
CA ASP A 405 21.50 5.65 -23.30
C ASP A 405 21.15 6.57 -22.12
N LEU A 406 21.93 6.53 -21.02
CA LEU A 406 21.76 7.44 -19.90
C LEU A 406 21.96 8.90 -20.31
N PHE A 407 22.92 9.19 -21.16
CA PHE A 407 23.19 10.56 -21.63
C PHE A 407 22.16 11.07 -22.63
N TYR A 408 21.78 10.24 -23.63
CA TYR A 408 20.93 10.69 -24.73
C TYR A 408 19.43 10.44 -24.55
N LYS A 409 19.05 9.42 -23.77
CA LYS A 409 17.66 8.94 -23.67
C LYS A 409 17.06 9.08 -22.28
N ASN A 410 17.72 9.77 -21.34
CA ASN A 410 17.21 9.91 -19.97
C ASN A 410 16.54 11.28 -19.71
N ASP A 411 16.43 12.16 -20.73
CA ASP A 411 15.74 13.45 -20.60
C ASP A 411 14.22 13.25 -20.59
N GLN A 412 13.71 12.72 -19.46
CA GLN A 412 12.27 12.52 -19.27
C GLN A 412 11.83 12.90 -17.85
N ASP A 413 10.71 13.61 -17.80
CA ASP A 413 10.09 13.98 -16.55
C ASP A 413 8.57 13.86 -16.57
N THR A 414 7.98 13.57 -15.41
CA THR A 414 6.54 13.65 -15.17
C THR A 414 6.28 14.63 -14.05
N ARG A 415 5.54 15.69 -14.33
CA ARG A 415 5.10 16.70 -13.36
C ARG A 415 3.65 16.48 -13.03
N VAL A 416 3.37 16.28 -11.75
CA VAL A 416 2.02 16.07 -11.25
C VAL A 416 1.62 17.24 -10.36
N ASN A 417 0.46 17.84 -10.65
CA ASN A 417 -0.18 18.80 -9.77
C ASN A 417 -1.53 18.23 -9.36
N ARG A 418 -1.74 18.05 -8.06
CA ARG A 418 -2.96 17.45 -7.53
C ARG A 418 -3.55 18.27 -6.40
N LEU A 419 -4.85 18.51 -6.44
CA LEU A 419 -5.63 19.15 -5.40
C LEU A 419 -6.75 18.22 -4.98
N VAL A 420 -6.68 17.74 -3.74
CA VAL A 420 -7.69 16.85 -3.16
C VAL A 420 -8.29 17.52 -1.93
N GLY A 421 -9.61 17.44 -1.76
CA GLY A 421 -10.21 17.97 -0.55
C GLY A 421 -11.63 17.51 -0.32
N THR A 422 -12.10 17.73 0.91
CA THR A 422 -13.47 17.54 1.35
C THR A 422 -13.96 18.74 2.14
N VAL A 423 -15.23 19.08 1.96
CA VAL A 423 -15.94 20.05 2.80
C VAL A 423 -17.19 19.37 3.32
N HIS A 424 -17.40 19.39 4.63
CA HIS A 424 -18.54 18.75 5.24
C HIS A 424 -19.25 19.64 6.25
N ALA A 425 -20.54 19.37 6.45
CA ALA A 425 -21.35 19.98 7.51
C ALA A 425 -22.05 18.88 8.30
N ASP A 426 -21.93 18.93 9.62
CA ASP A 426 -22.56 18.02 10.58
C ASP A 426 -23.62 18.79 11.37
N TRP A 427 -24.86 18.41 11.17
CA TRP A 427 -26.01 19.00 11.90
C TRP A 427 -26.61 17.94 12.81
N THR A 428 -26.46 18.16 14.14
CA THR A 428 -27.07 17.32 15.18
C THR A 428 -28.41 17.92 15.59
N PHE A 429 -29.49 17.16 15.49
CA PHE A 429 -30.83 17.56 15.87
C PHE A 429 -31.53 16.44 16.66
N LEU A 430 -32.57 16.80 17.43
CA LEU A 430 -33.27 15.86 18.32
C LEU A 430 -32.32 15.02 19.21
N LYS A 431 -31.18 15.57 19.57
CA LYS A 431 -30.09 14.96 20.38
C LYS A 431 -29.46 13.71 19.80
N ASP A 432 -30.23 12.79 19.23
CA ASP A 432 -29.79 11.45 18.82
C ASP A 432 -29.56 11.35 17.30
N PHE A 433 -29.94 12.36 16.50
CA PHE A 433 -29.80 12.38 15.04
C PHE A 433 -28.68 13.32 14.61
N THR A 434 -27.86 12.84 13.69
CA THR A 434 -26.83 13.65 13.01
C THR A 434 -26.99 13.50 11.51
N PHE A 435 -27.24 14.60 10.82
CA PHE A 435 -27.17 14.68 9.38
C PHE A 435 -25.81 15.23 8.97
N ARG A 436 -25.12 14.52 8.10
CA ARG A 436 -23.86 14.98 7.47
C ARG A 436 -24.04 15.09 5.98
N THR A 437 -23.65 16.22 5.41
CA THR A 437 -23.39 16.37 3.99
C THR A 437 -21.89 16.56 3.77
N ASN A 438 -21.30 15.85 2.80
CA ASN A 438 -19.88 15.87 2.50
C ASN A 438 -19.70 16.02 0.98
N TYR A 439 -18.97 17.05 0.57
CA TYR A 439 -18.57 17.23 -0.83
C TYR A 439 -17.07 17.06 -0.95
N GLY A 440 -16.65 16.11 -1.75
CA GLY A 440 -15.25 15.81 -2.05
C GLY A 440 -14.89 16.13 -3.48
N PHE A 441 -13.63 16.49 -3.70
CA PHE A 441 -13.07 16.72 -5.02
C PHE A 441 -11.60 16.25 -5.09
N ASP A 442 -11.22 15.74 -6.28
CA ASP A 442 -9.85 15.39 -6.64
C ASP A 442 -9.58 15.88 -8.06
N ARG A 443 -8.62 16.78 -8.21
CA ARG A 443 -8.20 17.32 -9.51
C ARG A 443 -6.71 17.06 -9.68
N ARG A 444 -6.38 16.24 -10.67
CA ARG A 444 -5.02 15.84 -11.00
C ARG A 444 -4.70 16.22 -12.45
N ASN A 445 -3.54 16.85 -12.62
CA ASN A 445 -3.00 17.19 -13.94
C ASN A 445 -1.56 16.65 -14.00
N ASP A 446 -1.34 15.70 -14.92
CA ASP A 446 -0.03 15.11 -15.15
C ASP A 446 0.51 15.61 -16.49
N HIS A 447 1.77 15.97 -16.51
CA HIS A 447 2.50 16.40 -17.69
C HIS A 447 3.75 15.54 -17.80
N PHE A 448 3.72 14.56 -18.68
CA PHE A 448 4.90 13.79 -19.07
C PHE A 448 5.59 14.47 -20.24
N ARG A 449 6.93 14.55 -20.17
CA ARG A 449 7.80 14.98 -21.25
C ARG A 449 8.93 13.98 -21.43
N TYR A 450 9.20 13.61 -22.65
CA TYR A 450 10.37 12.85 -23.06
C TYR A 450 10.99 13.52 -24.27
N HIS A 451 12.27 13.89 -24.18
CA HIS A 451 13.03 14.48 -25.27
C HIS A 451 14.16 13.53 -25.67
N GLU A 452 14.23 13.24 -26.93
CA GLU A 452 15.26 12.42 -27.57
C GLU A 452 15.95 13.26 -28.65
N PRO A 453 17.19 13.74 -28.40
CA PRO A 453 17.94 14.54 -29.36
C PRO A 453 18.42 13.69 -30.55
N VAL A 454 18.92 14.34 -31.57
CA VAL A 454 19.64 13.64 -32.63
C VAL A 454 20.98 13.13 -32.11
N PHE A 455 21.24 11.83 -32.25
CA PHE A 455 22.53 11.23 -31.85
C PHE A 455 22.79 9.96 -32.65
N MET A 456 24.07 9.54 -32.69
CA MET A 456 24.50 8.26 -33.28
C MET A 456 25.67 7.72 -32.46
N VAL A 457 25.46 6.58 -31.80
CA VAL A 457 26.50 5.78 -31.16
C VAL A 457 26.85 4.57 -32.00
N THR A 458 25.82 3.81 -32.40
CA THR A 458 25.93 2.66 -33.32
C THR A 458 24.88 2.74 -34.42
N THR A 459 24.88 1.79 -35.35
CA THR A 459 23.82 1.68 -36.38
C THR A 459 22.44 1.33 -35.84
N SER A 460 22.33 0.84 -34.60
CA SER A 460 21.07 0.52 -33.91
C SER A 460 20.80 1.42 -32.70
N GLN A 461 21.83 2.06 -32.15
CA GLN A 461 21.72 3.02 -31.06
C GLN A 461 21.88 4.44 -31.60
N LEU A 462 20.84 4.91 -32.30
CA LEU A 462 20.83 6.22 -32.95
C LEU A 462 19.41 6.80 -32.93
N ASN A 463 19.33 8.12 -33.06
CA ASN A 463 18.12 8.84 -33.36
C ASN A 463 18.40 9.90 -34.42
N ASN A 464 17.72 9.86 -35.58
CA ASN A 464 17.93 10.80 -36.67
C ASN A 464 17.00 12.04 -36.63
N LEU A 465 16.05 12.06 -35.69
CA LEU A 465 15.04 13.14 -35.59
C LEU A 465 15.00 13.67 -34.16
N ASP A 466 15.17 14.95 -33.97
CA ASP A 466 14.88 15.59 -32.71
C ASP A 466 13.39 15.41 -32.36
N ARG A 467 13.10 14.68 -31.28
CA ARG A 467 11.76 14.29 -30.93
C ARG A 467 11.42 14.63 -29.49
N THR A 468 10.36 15.39 -29.31
CA THR A 468 9.79 15.65 -27.98
C THR A 468 8.38 15.07 -27.90
N THR A 469 8.19 14.03 -27.10
CA THR A 469 6.90 13.45 -26.76
C THR A 469 6.34 14.14 -25.51
N ARG A 470 5.08 14.53 -25.52
CA ARG A 470 4.37 15.09 -24.39
C ARG A 470 3.01 14.43 -24.22
N ASP A 471 2.79 13.87 -23.02
CA ASP A 471 1.47 13.42 -22.58
C ASP A 471 0.92 14.40 -21.55
N THR A 472 -0.31 14.81 -21.73
CA THR A 472 -1.04 15.58 -20.74
C THR A 472 -2.25 14.78 -20.31
N THR A 473 -2.33 14.45 -19.01
CA THR A 473 -3.46 13.73 -18.42
C THR A 473 -4.17 14.63 -17.43
N LYS A 474 -5.49 14.75 -17.56
CA LYS A 474 -6.36 15.47 -16.61
C LYS A 474 -7.36 14.50 -16.04
N THR A 475 -7.39 14.39 -14.73
CA THR A 475 -8.39 13.60 -13.99
C THR A 475 -9.16 14.53 -13.06
N GLN A 476 -10.49 14.45 -13.10
CA GLN A 476 -11.35 15.18 -12.20
C GLN A 476 -12.36 14.20 -11.61
N ASN A 477 -12.43 14.15 -10.31
CA ASN A 477 -13.34 13.29 -9.59
C ASN A 477 -14.06 14.13 -8.53
N TRP A 478 -15.37 14.05 -8.47
CA TRP A 478 -16.14 14.64 -7.39
C TRP A 478 -17.02 13.59 -6.72
N LEU A 479 -17.27 13.79 -5.44
CA LEU A 479 -18.07 12.92 -4.59
C LEU A 479 -19.01 13.80 -3.77
N TRP A 480 -20.30 13.46 -3.74
CA TRP A 480 -21.27 14.11 -2.86
C TRP A 480 -22.03 13.06 -2.06
N GLU A 481 -21.94 13.15 -0.75
CA GLU A 481 -22.52 12.18 0.16
C GLU A 481 -23.42 12.88 1.17
N ASN A 482 -24.58 12.27 1.42
CA ASN A 482 -25.51 12.70 2.44
C ASN A 482 -25.83 11.51 3.33
N THR A 483 -25.64 11.65 4.63
CA THR A 483 -25.87 10.58 5.60
C THR A 483 -26.70 11.07 6.77
N LEU A 484 -27.63 10.24 7.20
CA LEU A 484 -28.42 10.43 8.41
C LEU A 484 -28.07 9.32 9.40
N ASN A 485 -27.57 9.69 10.54
CA ASN A 485 -27.14 8.79 11.60
C ASN A 485 -28.01 8.97 12.85
N TYR A 486 -28.60 7.88 13.34
CA TYR A 486 -29.34 7.82 14.61
C TYR A 486 -28.52 7.01 15.61
N ASN A 487 -28.15 7.62 16.73
CA ASN A 487 -27.40 7.00 17.81
C ASN A 487 -28.21 7.05 19.11
N LYS A 488 -28.50 5.88 19.67
CA LYS A 488 -29.21 5.77 20.94
C LYS A 488 -28.55 4.74 21.85
N ALA A 489 -28.31 5.12 23.08
CA ALA A 489 -27.92 4.23 24.15
C ALA A 489 -28.99 4.16 25.21
N TRP A 490 -29.40 2.94 25.54
CA TRP A 490 -30.21 2.61 26.74
C TRP A 490 -29.29 1.86 27.72
N GLU A 491 -29.79 1.47 28.86
CA GLU A 491 -28.98 0.77 29.87
C GLU A 491 -28.30 -0.50 29.33
N ASP A 492 -29.06 -1.33 28.64
CA ASP A 492 -28.60 -2.65 28.10
C ASP A 492 -28.43 -2.70 26.59
N VAL A 493 -28.79 -1.63 25.86
CA VAL A 493 -28.83 -1.64 24.39
C VAL A 493 -28.20 -0.37 23.82
N ARG A 494 -27.23 -0.53 22.93
CA ARG A 494 -26.73 0.56 22.08
C ARG A 494 -27.14 0.29 20.63
N LEU A 495 -27.79 1.25 20.01
CA LEU A 495 -28.27 1.18 18.63
C LEU A 495 -27.69 2.34 17.82
N ASN A 496 -27.05 2.00 16.69
CA ASN A 496 -26.65 2.95 15.67
C ASN A 496 -27.29 2.56 14.34
N VAL A 497 -28.05 3.48 13.73
CA VAL A 497 -28.69 3.30 12.42
C VAL A 497 -28.18 4.38 11.49
N LEU A 498 -27.65 3.99 10.35
CA LEU A 498 -27.15 4.86 9.29
C LEU A 498 -27.99 4.65 8.03
N ALA A 499 -28.45 5.74 7.43
CA ALA A 499 -28.99 5.76 6.08
C ALA A 499 -28.22 6.82 5.27
N GLY A 500 -27.95 6.54 4.00
CA GLY A 500 -27.16 7.46 3.20
C GLY A 500 -27.40 7.33 1.69
N GLN A 501 -26.96 8.39 1.01
CA GLN A 501 -26.93 8.48 -0.45
C GLN A 501 -25.58 9.07 -0.84
N SER A 502 -24.95 8.55 -1.91
CA SER A 502 -23.77 9.14 -2.50
C SER A 502 -23.88 9.23 -4.02
N ALA A 503 -23.30 10.28 -4.59
CA ALA A 503 -23.14 10.46 -6.04
C ALA A 503 -21.68 10.76 -6.31
N GLN A 504 -21.12 10.12 -7.35
CA GLN A 504 -19.73 10.29 -7.78
C GLN A 504 -19.65 10.34 -9.29
N GLU A 505 -18.74 11.15 -9.80
CA GLU A 505 -18.41 11.22 -11.23
C GLU A 505 -16.91 11.37 -11.39
N ASN A 506 -16.36 10.71 -12.40
CA ASN A 506 -14.98 10.79 -12.79
C ASN A 506 -14.90 11.18 -14.27
N TYR A 507 -14.09 12.19 -14.56
CA TYR A 507 -13.71 12.64 -15.90
C TYR A 507 -12.20 12.41 -16.06
N TYR A 508 -11.82 11.70 -17.12
CA TYR A 508 -10.43 11.46 -17.50
C TYR A 508 -10.22 11.92 -18.94
N LYS A 509 -9.15 12.70 -19.17
CA LYS A 509 -8.71 13.11 -20.49
C LYS A 509 -7.20 12.95 -20.61
N LYS A 510 -6.75 12.18 -21.60
CA LYS A 510 -5.34 12.06 -21.98
C LYS A 510 -5.14 12.65 -23.38
N ARG A 511 -4.01 13.36 -23.58
CA ARG A 511 -3.59 13.90 -24.86
C ARG A 511 -2.11 13.62 -25.06
N ASN A 512 -1.77 12.96 -26.17
CA ASN A 512 -0.41 12.66 -26.59
C ASN A 512 -0.02 13.49 -27.81
N THR A 513 1.17 14.11 -27.75
CA THR A 513 1.73 14.91 -28.86
C THR A 513 3.20 14.56 -29.07
N ILE A 514 3.64 14.57 -30.32
CA ILE A 514 5.06 14.49 -30.72
C ILE A 514 5.40 15.78 -31.46
N ASN A 515 6.43 16.50 -31.01
CA ASN A 515 6.86 17.82 -31.53
C ASN A 515 5.68 18.81 -31.64
N GLY A 516 4.74 18.74 -30.66
CA GLY A 516 3.54 19.59 -30.64
C GLY A 516 2.39 19.12 -31.53
N ILE A 517 2.59 18.11 -32.34
CA ILE A 517 1.55 17.55 -33.23
C ILE A 517 0.79 16.46 -32.48
N LEU A 518 -0.55 16.57 -32.45
CA LEU A 518 -1.42 15.54 -31.88
C LEU A 518 -1.26 14.24 -32.67
N GLN A 519 -1.00 13.15 -31.96
CA GLN A 519 -0.83 11.84 -32.58
C GLN A 519 -2.19 11.23 -32.95
N PRO A 520 -2.25 10.35 -33.99
CA PRO A 520 -3.41 9.51 -34.21
C PRO A 520 -3.82 8.79 -32.91
N ASN A 521 -5.13 8.74 -32.60
CA ASN A 521 -5.63 8.26 -31.29
C ASN A 521 -4.97 8.92 -30.05
N GLY A 522 -4.33 10.07 -30.24
CA GLY A 522 -3.62 10.80 -29.20
C GLY A 522 -4.51 11.54 -28.21
N GLU A 523 -5.82 11.59 -28.43
CA GLU A 523 -6.79 12.13 -27.46
C GLU A 523 -7.77 11.02 -27.03
N GLN A 524 -7.82 10.76 -25.74
CA GLN A 524 -8.73 9.83 -25.10
C GLN A 524 -9.54 10.56 -24.03
N ILE A 525 -10.84 10.41 -24.06
CA ILE A 525 -11.76 10.93 -23.02
C ILE A 525 -12.57 9.76 -22.49
N THR A 526 -12.62 9.60 -21.17
CA THR A 526 -13.45 8.61 -20.48
C THR A 526 -14.19 9.26 -19.33
N GLU A 527 -15.46 8.91 -19.17
CA GLU A 527 -16.33 9.42 -18.12
C GLU A 527 -17.13 8.28 -17.52
N TRP A 528 -17.29 8.28 -16.21
CA TRP A 528 -18.23 7.39 -15.55
C TRP A 528 -18.87 8.06 -14.35
N ALA A 529 -20.09 7.66 -14.05
CA ALA A 529 -20.87 8.16 -12.93
C ALA A 529 -21.46 7.01 -12.10
N MET A 530 -21.64 7.26 -10.81
CA MET A 530 -22.21 6.31 -9.87
C MET A 530 -23.19 6.99 -8.93
N LEU A 531 -24.33 6.35 -8.69
CA LEU A 531 -25.30 6.74 -7.68
C LEU A 531 -25.51 5.57 -6.73
N SER A 532 -25.49 5.84 -5.42
CA SER A 532 -25.57 4.78 -4.41
C SER A 532 -26.53 5.15 -3.29
N TYR A 533 -27.22 4.13 -2.74
CA TYR A 533 -27.99 4.19 -1.53
C TYR A 533 -27.50 3.15 -0.54
N LEU A 534 -27.42 3.50 0.74
CA LEU A 534 -26.87 2.63 1.76
C LEU A 534 -27.66 2.71 3.06
N GLY A 535 -27.72 1.59 3.76
CA GLY A 535 -28.26 1.48 5.10
C GLY A 535 -27.44 0.54 5.95
N ARG A 536 -27.23 0.87 7.23
CA ARG A 536 -26.52 0.02 8.19
C ARG A 536 -27.18 0.13 9.55
N VAL A 537 -27.31 -1.00 10.22
CA VAL A 537 -27.74 -1.11 11.61
C VAL A 537 -26.66 -1.81 12.41
N ASN A 538 -26.19 -1.17 13.47
CA ASN A 538 -25.33 -1.79 14.48
C ASN A 538 -26.12 -1.81 15.80
N ALA A 539 -26.18 -2.97 16.44
CA ALA A 539 -26.83 -3.15 17.72
C ALA A 539 -25.90 -3.92 18.67
N THR A 540 -25.73 -3.40 19.88
CA THR A 540 -25.01 -4.05 20.98
C THR A 540 -25.97 -4.29 22.10
N PHE A 541 -26.09 -5.53 22.56
CA PHE A 541 -26.94 -5.91 23.69
C PHE A 541 -26.09 -6.35 24.87
N PHE A 542 -26.34 -5.79 26.05
CA PHE A 542 -25.68 -6.13 27.32
C PHE A 542 -24.14 -6.02 27.29
N ASP A 543 -23.56 -5.22 26.37
CA ASP A 543 -22.12 -5.18 26.06
C ASP A 543 -21.50 -6.51 25.57
N ARG A 544 -22.33 -7.53 25.32
CA ARG A 544 -21.91 -8.93 25.02
C ARG A 544 -22.19 -9.34 23.60
N TYR A 545 -23.39 -9.06 23.09
CA TYR A 545 -23.84 -9.52 21.79
C TYR A 545 -23.88 -8.36 20.80
N LEU A 546 -23.09 -8.47 19.75
CA LEU A 546 -22.90 -7.46 18.74
C LEU A 546 -23.53 -7.93 17.43
N PHE A 547 -24.31 -7.09 16.78
CA PHE A 547 -24.93 -7.39 15.48
C PHE A 547 -24.74 -6.21 14.53
N THR A 548 -24.32 -6.50 13.31
CA THR A 548 -24.25 -5.53 12.22
C THR A 548 -24.99 -6.10 11.01
N ALA A 549 -25.88 -5.30 10.44
CA ALA A 549 -26.52 -5.59 9.16
C ALA A 549 -26.38 -4.40 8.24
N SER A 550 -25.97 -4.58 7.00
CA SER A 550 -25.94 -3.51 6.01
C SER A 550 -26.46 -3.96 4.65
N LEU A 551 -27.01 -2.99 3.92
CA LEU A 551 -27.42 -3.13 2.54
C LEU A 551 -26.98 -1.90 1.77
N ARG A 552 -26.36 -2.10 0.61
CA ARG A 552 -26.02 -1.04 -0.31
C ARG A 552 -26.51 -1.40 -1.71
N ALA A 553 -27.03 -0.39 -2.42
CA ALA A 553 -27.41 -0.46 -3.81
C ALA A 553 -26.59 0.55 -4.60
N ASP A 554 -25.81 0.08 -5.58
CA ASP A 554 -24.95 0.90 -6.44
C ASP A 554 -25.42 0.83 -7.89
N GLY A 555 -25.59 1.99 -8.53
CA GLY A 555 -25.92 2.13 -9.94
C GLY A 555 -24.74 2.76 -10.68
N SER A 556 -24.07 2.00 -11.55
CA SER A 556 -22.91 2.45 -12.33
C SER A 556 -23.27 2.69 -13.80
N SER A 557 -22.79 3.81 -14.36
CA SER A 557 -22.99 4.14 -15.80
C SER A 557 -22.23 3.20 -16.75
N ARG A 558 -21.28 2.39 -16.23
CA ARG A 558 -20.53 1.42 -17.03
C ARG A 558 -21.37 0.28 -17.57
N PHE A 559 -22.49 -0.02 -16.89
CA PHE A 559 -23.38 -1.11 -17.27
C PHE A 559 -24.59 -0.65 -18.06
N SER A 560 -25.15 -1.56 -18.85
CA SER A 560 -26.41 -1.34 -19.57
C SER A 560 -27.54 -1.03 -18.59
N LYS A 561 -28.64 -0.45 -19.07
CA LYS A 561 -29.81 -0.08 -18.23
C LYS A 561 -30.37 -1.27 -17.43
N ALA A 562 -30.36 -2.46 -18.01
CA ALA A 562 -30.88 -3.69 -17.37
C ALA A 562 -30.00 -4.16 -16.20
N ASN A 563 -28.68 -4.02 -16.30
CA ASN A 563 -27.71 -4.55 -15.33
C ASN A 563 -27.04 -3.43 -14.49
N ARG A 564 -27.55 -2.21 -14.56
CA ARG A 564 -26.96 -1.02 -13.93
C ARG A 564 -26.85 -1.10 -12.41
N TRP A 565 -27.84 -1.70 -11.75
CA TRP A 565 -27.94 -1.75 -10.31
C TRP A 565 -27.42 -3.06 -9.74
N GLY A 566 -26.46 -2.97 -8.80
CA GLY A 566 -25.97 -4.05 -7.95
C GLY A 566 -26.45 -3.89 -6.51
N TYR A 567 -26.77 -5.00 -5.83
CA TYR A 567 -27.22 -5.02 -4.43
C TYR A 567 -26.25 -5.84 -3.58
N PHE A 568 -25.76 -5.26 -2.49
CA PHE A 568 -24.67 -5.76 -1.69
C PHE A 568 -25.06 -5.86 -0.20
N PRO A 569 -25.70 -6.98 0.21
CA PRO A 569 -26.03 -7.22 1.61
C PRO A 569 -24.83 -7.73 2.39
N SER A 570 -24.76 -7.40 3.70
CA SER A 570 -23.84 -8.02 4.64
C SER A 570 -24.41 -8.15 6.04
N LEU A 571 -23.96 -9.18 6.75
CA LEU A 571 -24.35 -9.51 8.12
C LEU A 571 -23.09 -9.87 8.92
N ALA A 572 -23.05 -9.43 10.18
CA ALA A 572 -22.01 -9.86 11.11
C ALA A 572 -22.56 -9.97 12.53
N ALA A 573 -21.97 -10.89 13.28
CA ALA A 573 -22.25 -11.07 14.69
C ALA A 573 -20.96 -11.18 15.49
N GLY A 574 -20.97 -10.69 16.72
CA GLY A 574 -19.88 -10.78 17.68
C GLY A 574 -20.38 -11.17 19.07
N TRP A 575 -19.57 -11.94 19.78
CA TRP A 575 -19.84 -12.34 21.15
C TRP A 575 -18.64 -12.04 22.04
N ASN A 576 -18.79 -11.07 22.92
CA ASN A 576 -17.81 -10.72 23.95
C ASN A 576 -17.95 -11.72 25.11
N ILE A 577 -17.33 -12.88 24.99
CA ILE A 577 -17.43 -14.01 25.96
C ILE A 577 -16.89 -13.60 27.32
N ALA A 578 -15.83 -12.77 27.37
CA ALA A 578 -15.24 -12.32 28.63
C ALA A 578 -16.23 -11.52 29.50
N GLU A 579 -17.23 -10.88 28.92
CA GLU A 579 -18.24 -10.07 29.62
C GLU A 579 -19.40 -10.94 30.16
N GLU A 580 -19.41 -12.24 29.89
CA GLU A 580 -20.45 -13.12 30.39
C GLU A 580 -20.37 -13.35 31.90
N PRO A 581 -21.52 -13.47 32.61
CA PRO A 581 -21.53 -13.69 34.06
C PRO A 581 -20.70 -14.88 34.52
N PHE A 582 -20.68 -15.97 33.74
CA PHE A 582 -19.88 -17.17 34.07
C PHE A 582 -18.38 -16.96 33.91
N MET A 583 -17.95 -15.92 33.19
CA MET A 583 -16.54 -15.55 33.00
C MET A 583 -16.01 -14.55 34.01
N ARG A 584 -16.85 -13.89 34.80
CA ARG A 584 -16.44 -12.83 35.74
C ARG A 584 -15.50 -13.33 36.86
N SER A 585 -15.57 -14.60 37.21
CA SER A 585 -14.72 -15.17 38.30
C SER A 585 -13.32 -15.60 37.80
N GLN A 586 -13.12 -15.74 36.50
CA GLN A 586 -11.83 -16.12 35.95
C GLN A 586 -10.90 -14.89 35.78
N LYS A 587 -9.56 -15.12 35.83
CA LYS A 587 -8.52 -14.08 35.75
C LYS A 587 -7.55 -14.30 34.58
N VAL A 588 -7.85 -15.26 33.68
CA VAL A 588 -6.97 -15.63 32.57
C VAL A 588 -7.18 -14.70 31.40
N PHE A 589 -8.44 -14.51 30.98
CA PHE A 589 -8.80 -13.69 29.82
C PHE A 589 -9.22 -12.29 30.27
N ASN A 590 -8.48 -11.28 29.86
CA ASN A 590 -8.88 -9.88 29.98
C ASN A 590 -9.89 -9.52 28.87
N ARG A 591 -9.78 -10.18 27.72
CA ARG A 591 -10.71 -10.09 26.59
C ARG A 591 -10.81 -11.46 25.93
N LEU A 592 -12.00 -11.84 25.53
CA LEU A 592 -12.27 -13.03 24.73
C LEU A 592 -13.49 -12.75 23.87
N LYS A 593 -13.30 -12.69 22.57
CA LYS A 593 -14.35 -12.32 21.61
C LYS A 593 -14.34 -13.28 20.43
N LEU A 594 -15.48 -13.82 20.10
CA LEU A 594 -15.76 -14.56 18.87
C LEU A 594 -16.54 -13.67 17.91
N ARG A 595 -16.21 -13.70 16.62
CA ARG A 595 -16.95 -12.97 15.59
C ARG A 595 -17.11 -13.81 14.32
N ALA A 596 -18.19 -13.55 13.61
CA ALA A 596 -18.45 -14.15 12.31
C ALA A 596 -19.11 -13.12 11.41
N SER A 597 -18.70 -13.10 10.13
CA SER A 597 -19.28 -12.22 9.13
C SER A 597 -19.48 -12.92 7.80
N TRP A 598 -20.50 -12.46 7.07
CA TRP A 598 -20.80 -12.84 5.72
C TRP A 598 -21.29 -11.63 4.95
N GLY A 599 -20.89 -11.51 3.70
CA GLY A 599 -21.40 -10.44 2.85
C GLY A 599 -21.02 -10.60 1.40
N ILE A 600 -21.66 -9.76 0.59
CA ILE A 600 -21.46 -9.66 -0.84
C ILE A 600 -20.99 -8.24 -1.15
N THR A 601 -19.98 -8.12 -2.02
CA THR A 601 -19.50 -6.84 -2.58
C THR A 601 -19.40 -6.96 -4.09
N GLY A 602 -19.62 -5.87 -4.82
CA GLY A 602 -19.45 -5.81 -6.26
C GLY A 602 -18.09 -5.25 -6.67
N ASN A 603 -17.77 -5.32 -7.96
CA ASN A 603 -16.65 -4.63 -8.58
C ASN A 603 -17.09 -4.11 -9.96
N ASP A 604 -16.87 -2.80 -10.21
CA ASP A 604 -17.12 -2.15 -11.50
C ASP A 604 -15.84 -1.61 -12.14
N LYS A 605 -14.66 -2.03 -11.67
CA LYS A 605 -13.37 -1.66 -12.26
C LYS A 605 -13.12 -2.42 -13.57
N ILE A 606 -13.98 -2.15 -14.54
CA ILE A 606 -13.98 -2.70 -15.90
C ILE A 606 -13.80 -1.55 -16.90
N GLN A 607 -13.57 -1.91 -18.14
CA GLN A 607 -13.59 -0.94 -19.24
C GLN A 607 -14.93 -0.18 -19.29
N GLU A 608 -14.90 1.09 -19.65
CA GLU A 608 -16.10 1.91 -19.75
C GLU A 608 -16.96 1.46 -20.94
N TYR A 609 -18.28 1.37 -20.69
CA TYR A 609 -19.29 1.07 -21.71
C TYR A 609 -19.07 -0.20 -22.55
N PRO A 610 -18.76 -1.36 -21.95
CA PRO A 610 -18.57 -2.62 -22.68
C PRO A 610 -19.85 -3.09 -23.37
N SER A 611 -20.99 -2.50 -23.03
CA SER A 611 -22.28 -2.73 -23.68
C SER A 611 -22.43 -2.02 -25.04
N LEU A 612 -21.47 -1.16 -25.44
CA LEU A 612 -21.46 -0.43 -26.70
C LEU A 612 -20.36 -0.95 -27.63
N GLY A 613 -20.68 -1.16 -28.88
CA GLY A 613 -19.68 -1.48 -29.91
C GLY A 613 -18.90 -0.22 -30.28
N THR A 614 -17.60 -0.34 -30.46
CA THR A 614 -16.72 0.76 -30.84
C THR A 614 -16.08 0.46 -32.20
N ILE A 615 -16.11 1.42 -33.10
CA ILE A 615 -15.49 1.35 -34.43
C ILE A 615 -14.26 2.26 -34.44
N SER A 616 -13.12 1.74 -34.85
CA SER A 616 -11.95 2.56 -35.23
C SER A 616 -11.95 2.79 -36.74
N ASN A 617 -11.76 4.05 -37.11
CA ASN A 617 -11.59 4.48 -38.50
C ASN A 617 -10.10 4.71 -38.84
N GLU A 618 -9.17 4.32 -38.02
CA GLU A 618 -7.73 4.59 -38.14
C GLU A 618 -6.93 3.34 -38.52
N LEU A 619 -7.54 2.46 -39.29
CA LEU A 619 -6.84 1.35 -39.94
C LEU A 619 -6.42 1.77 -41.34
N TYR A 620 -5.20 1.39 -41.69
CA TYR A 620 -4.64 1.69 -42.99
C TYR A 620 -4.20 0.37 -43.65
N SER A 621 -4.56 0.21 -44.90
CA SER A 621 -4.11 -0.92 -45.70
C SER A 621 -3.53 -0.40 -47.03
N ALA A 622 -2.46 -1.04 -47.51
CA ALA A 622 -1.88 -0.71 -48.78
C ALA A 622 -2.58 -1.51 -49.91
N PHE A 623 -3.12 -0.80 -50.86
CA PHE A 623 -3.68 -1.35 -52.12
C PHE A 623 -2.81 -0.84 -53.27
N GLY A 624 -1.87 -1.66 -53.72
CA GLY A 624 -0.83 -1.22 -54.68
C GLY A 624 0.05 -0.15 -54.01
N ASP A 625 0.23 0.98 -54.69
CA ASP A 625 1.07 2.10 -54.21
C ASP A 625 0.28 3.13 -53.35
N THR A 626 -0.99 2.86 -53.02
CA THR A 626 -1.81 3.79 -52.24
C THR A 626 -2.19 3.22 -50.89
N VAL A 627 -2.05 4.04 -49.87
CA VAL A 627 -2.55 3.73 -48.51
C VAL A 627 -4.01 4.15 -48.43
N GLN A 628 -4.88 3.20 -48.14
CA GLN A 628 -6.31 3.42 -47.96
C GLN A 628 -6.67 3.34 -46.50
N GLN A 629 -7.51 4.27 -46.02
CA GLN A 629 -8.05 4.24 -44.68
C GLN A 629 -9.27 3.30 -44.61
N GLY A 630 -9.29 2.41 -43.65
CA GLY A 630 -10.36 1.47 -43.39
C GLY A 630 -10.97 1.66 -42.00
N SER A 631 -12.07 0.96 -41.77
CA SER A 631 -12.75 0.93 -40.48
C SER A 631 -12.92 -0.50 -40.02
N THR A 632 -12.75 -0.75 -38.72
CA THR A 632 -13.04 -2.05 -38.08
C THR A 632 -13.68 -1.88 -36.72
N LEU A 633 -14.39 -2.92 -36.30
CA LEU A 633 -14.92 -3.02 -34.96
C LEU A 633 -13.76 -3.36 -33.98
N VAL A 634 -13.49 -2.48 -33.01
CA VAL A 634 -12.42 -2.64 -32.00
C VAL A 634 -12.95 -3.11 -30.66
N ASN A 635 -14.27 -3.14 -30.49
CA ASN A 635 -14.93 -3.73 -29.33
C ASN A 635 -16.32 -4.23 -29.73
N TYR A 636 -16.64 -5.49 -29.39
CA TYR A 636 -17.97 -6.04 -29.56
C TYR A 636 -18.88 -5.65 -28.41
N ALA A 637 -20.06 -5.12 -28.72
CA ALA A 637 -21.07 -4.81 -27.72
C ALA A 637 -21.55 -6.06 -26.98
N ASN A 638 -21.55 -6.03 -25.66
CA ASN A 638 -22.23 -7.04 -24.85
C ASN A 638 -23.16 -6.35 -23.85
N ALA A 639 -24.46 -6.32 -24.15
CA ALA A 639 -25.45 -5.70 -23.27
C ALA A 639 -25.72 -6.47 -21.97
N ASP A 640 -25.30 -7.76 -21.92
CA ASP A 640 -25.53 -8.65 -20.79
C ASP A 640 -24.43 -8.59 -19.74
N VAL A 641 -23.41 -7.76 -19.92
CA VAL A 641 -22.34 -7.55 -18.94
C VAL A 641 -22.96 -7.14 -17.61
N ARG A 642 -22.58 -7.88 -16.55
CA ARG A 642 -23.04 -7.72 -15.16
C ARG A 642 -21.88 -7.44 -14.24
N TRP A 643 -22.22 -7.06 -13.00
CA TRP A 643 -21.30 -6.85 -11.91
C TRP A 643 -20.46 -8.09 -11.62
N GLU A 644 -19.14 -7.93 -11.54
CA GLU A 644 -18.28 -8.90 -10.89
C GLU A 644 -18.63 -8.89 -9.40
N THR A 645 -18.83 -10.07 -8.82
CA THR A 645 -19.35 -10.20 -7.46
C THR A 645 -18.42 -11.04 -6.59
N THR A 646 -18.10 -10.53 -5.39
CA THR A 646 -17.32 -11.25 -4.38
C THR A 646 -18.19 -11.57 -3.17
N ARG A 647 -18.30 -12.84 -2.82
CA ARG A 647 -18.89 -13.34 -1.59
C ARG A 647 -17.79 -13.73 -0.62
N GLN A 648 -17.85 -13.22 0.59
CA GLN A 648 -16.87 -13.51 1.62
C GLN A 648 -17.52 -13.99 2.90
N THR A 649 -16.90 -15.00 3.54
CA THR A 649 -17.20 -15.49 4.89
C THR A 649 -15.94 -15.36 5.72
N ASP A 650 -16.10 -14.89 6.95
CA ASP A 650 -15.01 -14.67 7.91
C ASP A 650 -15.42 -15.17 9.30
N VAL A 651 -14.51 -15.84 10.00
CA VAL A 651 -14.68 -16.24 11.40
C VAL A 651 -13.42 -15.87 12.16
N GLY A 652 -13.56 -15.03 13.17
CA GLY A 652 -12.44 -14.49 13.95
C GLY A 652 -12.55 -14.77 15.44
N LEU A 653 -11.40 -15.03 16.06
CA LEU A 653 -11.24 -15.16 17.51
C LEU A 653 -10.19 -14.15 17.97
N GLU A 654 -10.57 -13.32 18.95
CA GLU A 654 -9.68 -12.35 19.58
C GLU A 654 -9.62 -12.65 21.08
N PHE A 655 -8.40 -12.71 21.64
CA PHE A 655 -8.25 -12.78 23.07
C PHE A 655 -7.03 -12.02 23.57
N THR A 656 -7.13 -11.56 24.82
CA THR A 656 -6.04 -10.91 25.53
C THR A 656 -5.90 -11.56 26.89
N VAL A 657 -4.68 -11.95 27.24
CA VAL A 657 -4.34 -12.66 28.47
C VAL A 657 -3.16 -12.01 29.18
N LEU A 658 -2.76 -12.58 30.32
CA LEU A 658 -1.60 -12.15 31.13
C LEU A 658 -1.69 -10.66 31.54
N LYS A 659 -2.86 -10.26 32.04
CA LYS A 659 -3.13 -8.87 32.50
C LYS A 659 -2.98 -7.85 31.36
N GLY A 660 -3.49 -8.17 30.16
CA GLY A 660 -3.46 -7.26 29.01
C GLY A 660 -2.17 -7.25 28.20
N ARG A 661 -1.15 -8.05 28.54
CA ARG A 661 0.17 -8.02 27.90
C ARG A 661 0.21 -8.78 26.57
N PHE A 662 -0.49 -9.89 26.46
CA PHE A 662 -0.46 -10.74 25.29
C PHE A 662 -1.83 -10.76 24.60
N THR A 663 -1.87 -10.23 23.38
CA THR A 663 -3.06 -10.17 22.53
C THR A 663 -2.86 -11.04 21.30
N VAL A 664 -3.89 -11.82 20.96
CA VAL A 664 -3.94 -12.68 19.78
C VAL A 664 -5.22 -12.37 19.02
N GLU A 665 -5.10 -12.15 17.73
CA GLU A 665 -6.21 -12.04 16.79
C GLU A 665 -5.99 -13.09 15.69
N MET A 666 -7.00 -13.91 15.42
CA MET A 666 -6.99 -14.98 14.41
C MET A 666 -8.25 -14.88 13.58
N ASP A 667 -8.12 -14.89 12.26
CA ASP A 667 -9.23 -14.89 11.31
C ASP A 667 -9.05 -16.01 10.31
N TRP A 668 -10.07 -16.82 10.11
CA TRP A 668 -10.23 -17.67 8.95
C TRP A 668 -11.17 -17.00 7.96
N TYR A 669 -10.78 -17.01 6.68
CA TYR A 669 -11.61 -16.42 5.64
C TYR A 669 -11.71 -17.30 4.40
N ARG A 670 -12.86 -17.19 3.71
CA ARG A 670 -13.10 -17.68 2.37
C ARG A 670 -13.69 -16.58 1.52
N ARG A 671 -12.98 -16.21 0.47
CA ARG A 671 -13.37 -15.21 -0.50
C ARG A 671 -13.57 -15.86 -1.85
N PHE A 672 -14.80 -15.81 -2.38
CA PHE A 672 -15.21 -16.40 -3.64
C PHE A 672 -15.71 -15.31 -4.57
N THR A 673 -15.00 -15.06 -5.67
CA THR A 673 -15.38 -14.08 -6.71
C THR A 673 -15.91 -14.84 -7.91
N PHE A 674 -17.07 -14.45 -8.40
CA PHE A 674 -17.76 -15.03 -9.53
C PHE A 674 -18.26 -13.94 -10.46
N ASP A 675 -18.71 -14.34 -11.66
CA ASP A 675 -19.04 -13.41 -12.74
C ASP A 675 -17.88 -12.46 -13.10
N ILE A 676 -16.63 -12.94 -12.94
CA ILE A 676 -15.45 -12.17 -13.30
C ILE A 676 -15.45 -11.94 -14.81
N LEU A 677 -15.23 -10.66 -15.18
CA LEU A 677 -15.18 -10.27 -16.58
C LEU A 677 -13.86 -10.71 -17.22
N SER A 678 -13.96 -11.34 -18.36
CA SER A 678 -12.84 -11.81 -19.16
C SER A 678 -13.17 -11.70 -20.65
N ASP A 679 -12.15 -11.51 -21.47
CA ASP A 679 -12.29 -11.54 -22.92
C ASP A 679 -12.72 -12.92 -23.40
N LEU A 680 -13.72 -13.00 -24.24
CA LEU A 680 -14.13 -14.22 -24.93
C LEU A 680 -13.41 -14.29 -26.29
N PRO A 681 -12.44 -15.20 -26.49
CA PRO A 681 -11.84 -15.38 -27.80
C PRO A 681 -12.89 -15.76 -28.85
N ILE A 682 -12.85 -15.05 -29.95
CA ILE A 682 -13.63 -15.39 -31.14
C ILE A 682 -12.69 -16.01 -32.18
N PRO A 683 -13.19 -16.93 -33.04
CA PRO A 683 -12.35 -17.53 -34.06
C PRO A 683 -11.72 -16.51 -34.99
N ASP A 684 -10.47 -16.71 -35.36
CA ASP A 684 -9.67 -15.78 -36.19
C ASP A 684 -10.31 -15.51 -37.57
N TYR A 685 -11.12 -16.44 -38.12
CA TYR A 685 -11.80 -16.24 -39.40
C TYR A 685 -12.88 -15.16 -39.38
N VAL A 686 -13.28 -14.65 -38.18
CA VAL A 686 -14.20 -13.50 -38.07
C VAL A 686 -13.50 -12.22 -38.48
N GLY A 687 -12.16 -12.22 -38.56
CA GLY A 687 -11.34 -11.10 -39.10
C GLY A 687 -11.29 -9.86 -38.23
N SER A 688 -11.66 -9.96 -36.94
CA SER A 688 -11.56 -8.87 -35.96
C SER A 688 -10.62 -9.26 -34.82
N GLY A 689 -9.71 -8.38 -34.46
CA GLY A 689 -8.87 -8.51 -33.27
C GLY A 689 -9.56 -8.14 -31.96
N ALA A 690 -10.86 -7.82 -31.98
CA ALA A 690 -11.63 -7.43 -30.80
C ALA A 690 -12.35 -8.63 -30.19
N PHE A 691 -12.34 -8.70 -28.86
CA PHE A 691 -13.02 -9.75 -28.09
C PHE A 691 -14.16 -9.14 -27.27
N PRO A 692 -15.36 -9.73 -27.23
CA PRO A 692 -16.42 -9.29 -26.32
C PRO A 692 -16.04 -9.63 -24.87
N PHE A 693 -16.32 -8.72 -23.94
CA PHE A 693 -16.24 -8.99 -22.51
C PHE A 693 -17.44 -9.81 -22.05
N VAL A 694 -17.19 -10.88 -21.30
CA VAL A 694 -18.24 -11.75 -20.75
C VAL A 694 -17.99 -12.07 -19.28
N ASN A 695 -19.05 -12.29 -18.51
CA ASN A 695 -18.98 -12.70 -17.10
C ASN A 695 -18.85 -14.24 -17.02
N ALA A 696 -17.64 -14.76 -16.88
CA ALA A 696 -17.43 -16.18 -17.02
C ALA A 696 -16.46 -16.83 -16.02
N ALA A 697 -15.51 -16.11 -15.48
CA ALA A 697 -14.49 -16.70 -14.62
C ALA A 697 -14.90 -16.68 -13.13
N GLN A 698 -14.32 -17.62 -12.37
CA GLN A 698 -14.50 -17.74 -10.92
C GLN A 698 -13.17 -18.03 -10.25
N VAL A 699 -12.90 -17.33 -9.15
CA VAL A 699 -11.65 -17.44 -8.37
C VAL A 699 -11.99 -17.54 -6.87
N GLU A 700 -11.26 -18.39 -6.17
CA GLU A 700 -11.36 -18.56 -4.73
C GLU A 700 -10.03 -18.25 -4.05
N ASN A 701 -10.09 -17.50 -2.94
CA ASN A 701 -9.00 -17.35 -1.99
C ASN A 701 -9.46 -17.84 -0.62
N THR A 702 -8.68 -18.72 0.00
CA THR A 702 -8.90 -19.18 1.38
C THR A 702 -7.62 -18.96 2.17
N GLY A 703 -7.73 -18.58 3.44
CA GLY A 703 -6.56 -18.34 4.25
C GLY A 703 -6.85 -18.07 5.71
N TRP A 704 -5.77 -17.78 6.43
CA TRP A 704 -5.78 -17.37 7.82
C TRP A 704 -4.98 -16.07 7.98
N ASP A 705 -5.42 -15.25 8.91
CA ASP A 705 -4.68 -14.09 9.38
C ASP A 705 -4.41 -14.25 10.87
N PHE A 706 -3.14 -14.20 11.27
CA PHE A 706 -2.74 -14.23 12.68
C PHE A 706 -2.01 -12.95 13.02
N THR A 707 -2.41 -12.31 14.11
CA THR A 707 -1.70 -11.18 14.71
C THR A 707 -1.44 -11.49 16.18
N LEU A 708 -0.17 -11.52 16.58
CA LEU A 708 0.27 -11.73 17.95
C LEU A 708 0.99 -10.48 18.42
N GLN A 709 0.63 -9.97 19.58
CA GLN A 709 1.24 -8.77 20.17
C GLN A 709 1.55 -9.01 21.64
N TRP A 710 2.77 -8.69 22.02
CA TRP A 710 3.21 -8.60 23.41
C TRP A 710 3.56 -7.15 23.72
N ARG A 711 3.04 -6.62 24.83
CA ARG A 711 3.37 -5.29 25.34
C ARG A 711 3.57 -5.36 26.84
N GLU A 712 4.66 -4.78 27.33
CA GLU A 712 4.92 -4.70 28.76
C GLU A 712 5.69 -3.42 29.08
N THR A 713 5.30 -2.79 30.20
CA THR A 713 6.01 -1.65 30.78
C THR A 713 6.41 -2.00 32.20
N LYS A 714 7.70 -1.89 32.53
CA LYS A 714 8.26 -2.09 33.89
C LYS A 714 9.11 -0.86 34.23
N GLY A 715 8.57 0.00 35.10
CA GLY A 715 9.21 1.25 35.45
C GLY A 715 9.49 2.12 34.22
N LYS A 716 10.77 2.41 33.95
CA LYS A 716 11.19 3.25 32.81
C LYS A 716 11.49 2.45 31.53
N VAL A 717 11.21 1.17 31.52
CA VAL A 717 11.42 0.29 30.36
C VAL A 717 10.06 -0.13 29.81
N SER A 718 9.79 0.20 28.54
CA SER A 718 8.64 -0.28 27.79
C SER A 718 9.13 -1.06 26.58
N TYR A 719 8.57 -2.27 26.34
CA TYR A 719 8.88 -3.04 25.15
C TYR A 719 7.63 -3.66 24.53
N ASN A 720 7.68 -3.80 23.23
CA ASN A 720 6.62 -4.43 22.44
C ASN A 720 7.22 -5.37 21.40
N LEU A 721 6.57 -6.50 21.21
CA LEU A 721 6.86 -7.47 20.17
C LEU A 721 5.59 -7.72 19.39
N GLY A 722 5.70 -7.79 18.09
CA GLY A 722 4.60 -8.08 17.18
C GLY A 722 4.98 -9.15 16.17
N MET A 723 4.03 -10.00 15.83
CA MET A 723 4.16 -10.99 14.76
C MET A 723 2.87 -11.07 13.97
N ILE A 724 3.00 -11.08 12.66
CA ILE A 724 1.90 -11.36 11.74
C ILE A 724 2.23 -12.57 10.88
N LEU A 725 1.24 -13.41 10.61
CA LEU A 725 1.34 -14.56 9.71
C LEU A 725 0.07 -14.63 8.88
N SER A 726 0.21 -14.83 7.57
CA SER A 726 -0.94 -14.88 6.65
C SER A 726 -0.71 -15.94 5.58
N PRO A 727 -1.03 -17.21 5.86
CA PRO A 727 -1.11 -18.23 4.84
C PRO A 727 -2.33 -18.00 3.94
N VAL A 728 -2.13 -18.10 2.61
CA VAL A 728 -3.18 -17.92 1.61
C VAL A 728 -3.07 -18.97 0.50
N LYS A 729 -4.22 -19.43 0.00
CA LYS A 729 -4.34 -20.31 -1.16
C LYS A 729 -5.25 -19.65 -2.19
N ASN A 730 -4.75 -19.47 -3.40
CA ASN A 730 -5.48 -18.95 -4.56
C ASN A 730 -5.82 -20.10 -5.50
N LYS A 731 -7.02 -20.13 -6.08
CA LYS A 731 -7.46 -21.17 -7.01
C LYS A 731 -8.47 -20.61 -8.00
N VAL A 732 -8.25 -20.84 -9.27
CA VAL A 732 -9.23 -20.64 -10.34
C VAL A 732 -10.20 -21.81 -10.35
N LEU A 733 -11.50 -21.54 -10.26
CA LEU A 733 -12.54 -22.58 -10.22
C LEU A 733 -13.25 -22.77 -11.57
N LYS A 734 -13.34 -21.68 -12.34
CA LYS A 734 -13.99 -21.69 -13.66
C LYS A 734 -13.31 -20.61 -14.54
N LEU A 735 -13.23 -20.88 -15.84
CA LEU A 735 -12.95 -19.95 -16.91
C LEU A 735 -14.10 -19.95 -17.93
N ASN A 736 -14.02 -19.16 -18.99
CA ASN A 736 -15.06 -19.06 -20.02
C ASN A 736 -15.40 -20.41 -20.64
N GLU A 737 -16.65 -20.57 -21.07
CA GLU A 737 -17.05 -21.72 -21.87
C GLU A 737 -16.24 -21.76 -23.17
N GLY A 738 -15.64 -22.92 -23.47
CA GLY A 738 -14.73 -23.07 -24.63
C GLY A 738 -13.29 -22.64 -24.38
N LYS A 739 -12.95 -22.05 -23.21
CA LYS A 739 -11.57 -21.70 -22.85
C LYS A 739 -11.19 -22.31 -21.51
N SER A 740 -10.35 -23.34 -21.53
CA SER A 740 -9.85 -23.98 -20.31
C SER A 740 -8.64 -23.27 -19.70
N GLU A 741 -7.99 -22.37 -20.44
CA GLU A 741 -6.68 -21.82 -20.14
C GLU A 741 -6.49 -20.42 -20.71
N ILE A 742 -5.70 -19.60 -20.01
CA ILE A 742 -5.25 -18.29 -20.47
C ILE A 742 -3.72 -18.29 -20.41
N PHE A 743 -3.07 -18.02 -21.53
CA PHE A 743 -1.62 -17.92 -21.64
C PHE A 743 -1.22 -16.45 -21.75
N GLU A 744 -0.21 -16.05 -20.96
CA GLU A 744 0.29 -14.68 -20.90
C GLU A 744 1.81 -14.64 -20.61
N GLY A 745 2.39 -13.44 -20.57
CA GLY A 745 3.78 -13.22 -20.22
C GLY A 745 4.75 -13.89 -21.17
N ARG A 746 5.00 -13.29 -22.33
CA ARG A 746 5.99 -13.85 -23.29
C ARG A 746 7.40 -13.60 -22.79
N THR A 747 8.23 -14.64 -22.82
CA THR A 747 9.69 -14.53 -22.66
C THR A 747 10.36 -14.11 -23.96
N GLY A 748 11.65 -13.76 -23.90
CA GLY A 748 12.41 -13.41 -25.10
C GLY A 748 12.55 -14.55 -26.13
N SER A 749 12.31 -15.82 -25.72
CA SER A 749 12.22 -16.96 -26.63
C SER A 749 10.90 -17.01 -27.43
N GLY A 750 9.95 -16.11 -27.13
CA GLY A 750 8.61 -16.14 -27.73
C GLY A 750 7.61 -17.04 -27.00
N ASP A 751 8.05 -17.89 -26.09
CA ASP A 751 7.20 -18.77 -25.29
C ASP A 751 6.36 -17.99 -24.27
N PHE A 752 5.12 -18.43 -24.05
CA PHE A 752 4.34 -17.99 -22.91
C PHE A 752 4.93 -18.56 -21.62
N SER A 753 5.14 -17.70 -20.61
CA SER A 753 5.69 -18.08 -19.31
C SER A 753 4.64 -18.38 -18.25
N THR A 754 3.40 -17.93 -18.45
CA THR A 754 2.30 -18.14 -17.50
C THR A 754 1.10 -18.82 -18.14
N ARG A 755 0.40 -19.62 -17.33
CA ARG A 755 -0.85 -20.27 -17.65
C ARG A 755 -1.82 -20.14 -16.49
N THR A 756 -2.96 -19.54 -16.73
CA THR A 756 -4.08 -19.54 -15.80
C THR A 756 -5.06 -20.61 -16.24
N ALA A 757 -5.23 -21.66 -15.43
CA ALA A 757 -6.08 -22.81 -15.74
C ALA A 757 -6.96 -23.18 -14.53
N VAL A 758 -8.08 -23.86 -14.79
CA VAL A 758 -8.96 -24.38 -13.73
C VAL A 758 -8.16 -25.32 -12.81
N GLY A 759 -8.27 -25.10 -11.52
CA GLY A 759 -7.55 -25.87 -10.49
C GLY A 759 -6.21 -25.23 -10.06
N SER A 760 -5.63 -24.33 -10.86
CA SER A 760 -4.35 -23.65 -10.61
C SER A 760 -4.53 -22.24 -10.04
N PRO A 761 -3.47 -21.63 -9.45
CA PRO A 761 -3.44 -20.20 -9.14
C PRO A 761 -3.47 -19.35 -10.42
N ILE A 762 -3.90 -18.08 -10.28
CA ILE A 762 -3.81 -17.08 -11.36
C ILE A 762 -2.33 -16.85 -11.70
N GLY A 763 -2.00 -16.79 -13.01
CA GLY A 763 -0.65 -16.48 -13.51
C GLY A 763 0.40 -17.52 -13.10
N ALA A 764 0.00 -18.78 -12.96
CA ALA A 764 0.91 -19.87 -12.65
C ALA A 764 1.97 -20.06 -13.76
N PHE A 765 3.23 -20.27 -13.39
CA PHE A 765 4.31 -20.51 -14.35
C PHE A 765 4.17 -21.84 -15.03
N TYR A 766 4.43 -21.86 -16.33
CA TYR A 766 4.16 -22.98 -17.19
C TYR A 766 5.26 -23.16 -18.24
N GLY A 767 5.90 -24.31 -18.28
CA GLY A 767 7.03 -24.57 -19.14
C GLY A 767 7.49 -26.03 -19.07
N TYR A 768 8.66 -26.30 -19.65
CA TYR A 768 9.23 -27.63 -19.66
C TYR A 768 9.96 -27.94 -18.35
N GLN A 769 9.86 -29.19 -17.89
CA GLN A 769 10.64 -29.68 -16.77
C GLN A 769 12.01 -30.14 -17.28
N VAL A 770 13.10 -29.55 -16.77
CA VAL A 770 14.47 -30.00 -17.04
C VAL A 770 14.78 -31.22 -16.19
N GLU A 771 15.26 -32.31 -16.81
CA GLU A 771 15.73 -33.51 -16.14
C GLU A 771 17.26 -33.56 -16.02
N GLY A 772 17.97 -32.87 -16.91
CA GLY A 772 19.42 -32.86 -16.96
C GLY A 772 19.93 -32.25 -18.26
N VAL A 773 21.16 -32.64 -18.63
CA VAL A 773 21.86 -32.20 -19.85
C VAL A 773 22.27 -33.46 -20.63
N PHE A 774 21.97 -33.49 -21.92
CA PHE A 774 22.41 -34.57 -22.80
C PHE A 774 23.94 -34.63 -22.82
N GLN A 775 24.51 -35.83 -22.50
CA GLN A 775 25.96 -35.98 -22.42
C GLN A 775 26.59 -36.26 -23.75
N ASN A 776 25.91 -37.05 -24.59
CA ASN A 776 26.42 -37.49 -25.89
C ASN A 776 25.26 -37.67 -26.88
N GLN A 777 25.59 -38.07 -28.16
CA GLN A 777 24.61 -38.24 -29.20
C GLN A 777 23.72 -39.50 -28.99
N GLU A 778 24.26 -40.55 -28.37
CA GLU A 778 23.51 -41.77 -28.08
C GLU A 778 22.33 -41.55 -27.09
N GLU A 779 22.57 -40.68 -26.10
CA GLU A 779 21.48 -40.24 -25.21
C GLU A 779 20.37 -39.46 -25.96
N ILE A 780 20.74 -38.60 -26.92
CA ILE A 780 19.79 -37.85 -27.74
C ILE A 780 18.97 -38.80 -28.61
N ASP A 781 19.65 -39.73 -29.28
CA ASP A 781 19.00 -40.65 -30.23
C ASP A 781 18.07 -41.66 -29.53
N SER A 782 18.28 -41.89 -28.21
CA SER A 782 17.50 -42.82 -27.40
C SER A 782 16.41 -42.18 -26.56
N ALA A 783 16.41 -40.86 -26.41
CA ALA A 783 15.47 -40.14 -25.59
C ALA A 783 14.48 -39.31 -26.42
N PRO A 784 13.26 -38.99 -25.87
CA PRO A 784 12.40 -38.00 -26.50
C PRO A 784 13.08 -36.64 -26.63
N ASN A 785 13.00 -36.04 -27.84
CA ASN A 785 13.65 -34.77 -28.15
C ASN A 785 12.89 -34.01 -29.23
N PHE A 786 13.25 -32.72 -29.49
CA PHE A 786 12.65 -31.88 -30.57
C PHE A 786 13.35 -32.10 -31.94
N GLY A 787 14.36 -32.94 -32.06
CA GLY A 787 15.15 -33.15 -33.26
C GLY A 787 16.16 -32.05 -33.60
N ILE A 788 16.45 -31.15 -32.67
CA ILE A 788 17.38 -30.02 -32.84
C ILE A 788 18.48 -29.98 -31.78
N GLU A 789 18.42 -30.86 -30.80
CA GLU A 789 19.35 -30.95 -29.68
C GLU A 789 20.72 -31.40 -30.10
N LYS A 790 21.73 -31.00 -29.34
CA LYS A 790 23.11 -31.42 -29.43
C LYS A 790 23.65 -31.83 -28.07
N PRO A 791 24.70 -32.61 -27.96
CA PRO A 791 25.37 -32.86 -26.68
C PRO A 791 25.66 -31.55 -25.96
N GLY A 792 25.30 -31.51 -24.67
CA GLY A 792 25.36 -30.33 -23.82
C GLY A 792 24.06 -29.50 -23.77
N ASP A 793 23.04 -29.83 -24.54
CA ASP A 793 21.75 -29.15 -24.44
C ASP A 793 20.88 -29.75 -23.33
N PHE A 794 19.91 -28.98 -22.79
CA PHE A 794 18.97 -29.49 -21.81
C PHE A 794 18.17 -30.68 -22.33
N ARG A 795 17.97 -31.69 -21.47
CA ARG A 795 17.03 -32.76 -21.64
C ARG A 795 15.76 -32.40 -20.88
N PHE A 796 14.64 -32.29 -21.61
CA PHE A 796 13.31 -32.05 -21.03
C PHE A 796 12.55 -33.35 -20.81
N ALA A 797 11.68 -33.38 -19.81
CA ALA A 797 10.83 -34.51 -19.50
C ALA A 797 9.70 -34.71 -20.55
N ASP A 798 9.50 -35.92 -21.00
CA ASP A 798 8.31 -36.38 -21.71
C ASP A 798 7.26 -36.74 -20.64
N LEU A 799 6.32 -35.82 -20.39
CA LEU A 799 5.35 -35.94 -19.28
C LEU A 799 4.11 -36.74 -19.64
N ASN A 800 3.80 -36.86 -20.92
CA ASN A 800 2.65 -37.65 -21.37
C ASN A 800 3.04 -39.09 -21.79
N GLY A 801 4.34 -39.37 -21.96
CA GLY A 801 4.88 -40.71 -22.26
C GLY A 801 4.68 -41.12 -23.70
N ASP A 802 4.49 -40.20 -24.65
CA ASP A 802 4.24 -40.52 -26.05
C ASP A 802 5.55 -40.58 -26.87
N SER A 803 6.70 -40.39 -26.23
CA SER A 803 8.05 -40.35 -26.82
C SER A 803 8.28 -39.19 -27.80
N ILE A 804 7.44 -38.16 -27.79
CA ILE A 804 7.52 -36.96 -28.65
C ILE A 804 7.54 -35.70 -27.82
N LEU A 805 8.65 -34.98 -27.75
CA LEU A 805 8.66 -33.70 -27.06
C LEU A 805 7.92 -32.62 -27.86
N ASN A 806 6.90 -32.01 -27.22
CA ASN A 806 6.09 -30.94 -27.82
C ASN A 806 5.47 -30.05 -26.75
N SER A 807 4.51 -29.19 -27.10
CA SER A 807 3.85 -28.29 -26.14
C SER A 807 3.01 -29.01 -25.08
N MET A 808 2.67 -30.30 -25.26
CA MET A 808 1.89 -31.12 -24.32
C MET A 808 2.73 -31.57 -23.12
N ASP A 809 4.09 -31.53 -23.22
CA ASP A 809 5.02 -31.85 -22.12
C ASP A 809 5.33 -30.64 -21.22
N ARG A 810 4.67 -29.54 -21.44
CA ARG A 810 4.78 -28.39 -20.55
C ARG A 810 3.88 -28.60 -19.32
N THR A 811 4.40 -28.17 -18.16
CA THR A 811 3.73 -28.43 -16.87
C THR A 811 3.73 -27.16 -15.97
N TYR A 812 3.06 -27.27 -14.84
CA TYR A 812 3.07 -26.26 -13.76
C TYR A 812 4.46 -26.23 -13.09
N LEU A 813 5.11 -25.07 -13.14
CA LEU A 813 6.46 -24.87 -12.58
C LEU A 813 6.45 -24.03 -11.28
N GLY A 814 5.29 -23.56 -10.83
CA GLY A 814 5.15 -22.74 -9.65
C GLY A 814 4.21 -21.56 -9.83
N SER A 815 4.13 -20.70 -8.83
CA SER A 815 3.24 -19.53 -8.81
C SER A 815 3.97 -18.30 -8.30
N PRO A 816 3.68 -17.09 -8.82
CA PRO A 816 4.19 -15.84 -8.28
C PRO A 816 3.52 -15.45 -6.96
N ILE A 817 2.37 -16.04 -6.63
CA ILE A 817 1.59 -15.69 -5.43
C ILE A 817 2.22 -16.37 -4.21
N PRO A 818 2.69 -15.61 -3.19
CA PRO A 818 3.19 -16.19 -1.95
C PRO A 818 2.11 -17.03 -1.25
N THR A 819 2.47 -18.22 -0.79
CA THR A 819 1.60 -19.05 0.03
C THR A 819 1.63 -18.65 1.50
N LEU A 820 2.67 -17.94 1.94
CA LEU A 820 2.80 -17.40 3.29
C LEU A 820 3.47 -16.02 3.22
N THR A 821 2.85 -15.03 3.86
CA THR A 821 3.48 -13.75 4.20
C THR A 821 3.63 -13.66 5.72
N TYR A 822 4.75 -13.10 6.20
CA TYR A 822 5.01 -12.98 7.63
C TYR A 822 5.81 -11.72 7.94
N GLY A 823 5.59 -11.17 9.13
CA GLY A 823 6.30 -10.00 9.63
C GLY A 823 6.58 -10.11 11.12
N PHE A 824 7.70 -9.53 11.55
CA PHE A 824 8.05 -9.37 12.96
C PHE A 824 8.36 -7.91 13.22
N SER A 825 7.94 -7.42 14.37
CA SER A 825 8.29 -6.10 14.87
C SER A 825 8.75 -6.20 16.33
N ALA A 826 9.79 -5.45 16.66
CA ALA A 826 10.27 -5.32 18.02
C ALA A 826 10.53 -3.85 18.32
N GLY A 827 10.11 -3.38 19.50
CA GLY A 827 10.35 -2.03 19.94
C GLY A 827 10.66 -2.01 21.44
N MET A 828 11.57 -1.11 21.85
CA MET A 828 11.93 -0.89 23.25
C MET A 828 12.17 0.61 23.47
N GLU A 829 11.65 1.11 24.59
CA GLU A 829 11.94 2.46 25.08
C GLU A 829 12.57 2.37 26.45
N LEU A 830 13.71 3.05 26.66
CA LEU A 830 14.53 2.97 27.86
C LEU A 830 15.29 4.28 28.10
N PHE A 831 15.02 4.99 29.21
CA PHE A 831 15.72 6.23 29.62
C PHE A 831 15.86 7.29 28.52
N GLY A 832 14.83 7.47 27.68
CA GLY A 832 14.82 8.41 26.54
C GLY A 832 15.37 7.83 25.24
N PHE A 833 16.02 6.67 25.26
CA PHE A 833 16.34 5.91 24.05
C PHE A 833 15.12 5.14 23.55
N ASP A 834 14.93 5.08 22.26
CA ASP A 834 13.99 4.21 21.60
C ASP A 834 14.68 3.41 20.48
N ILE A 835 14.44 2.11 20.47
CA ILE A 835 14.93 1.18 19.45
C ILE A 835 13.73 0.49 18.83
N ALA A 836 13.69 0.38 17.51
CA ALA A 836 12.67 -0.39 16.81
C ALA A 836 13.28 -1.12 15.61
N ALA A 837 12.80 -2.34 15.36
CA ALA A 837 13.18 -3.13 14.22
C ALA A 837 11.96 -3.82 13.62
N ASP A 838 11.83 -3.77 12.29
CA ASP A 838 10.77 -4.42 11.53
C ASP A 838 11.38 -5.37 10.51
N PHE A 839 10.84 -6.58 10.46
CA PHE A 839 11.21 -7.62 9.50
C PHE A 839 10.00 -8.02 8.68
N PHE A 840 10.24 -8.36 7.42
CA PHE A 840 9.21 -8.86 6.51
C PHE A 840 9.77 -9.97 5.63
N GLY A 841 8.94 -10.96 5.34
CA GLY A 841 9.29 -12.05 4.44
C GLY A 841 8.08 -12.69 3.79
N VAL A 842 8.38 -13.42 2.71
CA VAL A 842 7.41 -14.25 1.99
C VAL A 842 7.99 -15.63 1.73
N LYS A 843 7.11 -16.63 1.52
CA LYS A 843 7.49 -18.00 1.20
C LYS A 843 6.49 -18.62 0.23
N GLY A 844 7.00 -19.56 -0.59
CA GLY A 844 6.19 -20.41 -1.47
C GLY A 844 5.81 -19.77 -2.80
N ASN A 845 6.34 -18.58 -3.10
CA ASN A 845 6.28 -17.99 -4.43
C ASN A 845 7.52 -18.34 -5.26
N LYS A 846 7.38 -18.28 -6.57
CA LYS A 846 8.45 -18.44 -7.55
C LYS A 846 8.59 -17.17 -8.38
N VAL A 847 9.71 -17.03 -9.09
CA VAL A 847 10.04 -15.94 -10.01
C VAL A 847 10.60 -16.51 -11.29
N VAL A 848 10.19 -15.99 -12.44
CA VAL A 848 10.80 -16.32 -13.75
C VAL A 848 11.91 -15.33 -14.05
N ASN A 849 13.12 -15.82 -14.23
CA ASN A 849 14.26 -15.06 -14.69
C ASN A 849 14.17 -14.83 -16.23
N ALA A 850 13.30 -13.89 -16.65
CA ALA A 850 13.09 -13.61 -18.07
C ALA A 850 14.17 -12.73 -18.68
N LYS A 851 14.98 -12.03 -17.88
CA LYS A 851 16.13 -11.23 -18.37
C LYS A 851 17.19 -12.10 -19.06
N ALA A 852 17.38 -13.34 -18.56
CA ALA A 852 18.33 -14.30 -19.13
C ALA A 852 17.93 -14.80 -20.54
N VAL A 853 16.65 -14.72 -20.89
CA VAL A 853 16.07 -15.37 -22.09
C VAL A 853 16.10 -14.47 -23.33
N ALA A 854 16.24 -13.17 -23.17
CA ALA A 854 16.26 -12.22 -24.28
C ALA A 854 17.63 -12.19 -24.97
N ARG A 855 17.97 -13.27 -25.66
CA ARG A 855 19.27 -13.46 -26.32
C ARG A 855 19.11 -13.49 -27.83
N PHE A 856 18.84 -12.33 -28.42
CA PHE A 856 18.81 -12.17 -29.89
C PHE A 856 20.22 -12.00 -30.51
N ASP A 857 21.20 -11.61 -29.66
CA ASP A 857 22.59 -11.34 -29.97
C ASP A 857 23.49 -12.04 -28.92
N THR A 858 24.76 -11.68 -28.82
CA THR A 858 25.66 -12.19 -27.79
C THR A 858 25.84 -11.18 -26.64
N PRO A 859 24.82 -10.98 -25.82
CA PRO A 859 24.90 -10.12 -24.62
C PRO A 859 25.73 -10.83 -23.54
N ASN A 860 26.08 -10.09 -22.48
CA ASN A 860 26.70 -10.65 -21.29
C ASN A 860 25.88 -11.79 -20.68
N TRP A 861 26.46 -12.57 -19.78
CA TRP A 861 25.82 -13.69 -19.08
C TRP A 861 25.79 -13.45 -17.57
N GLU A 862 24.82 -14.05 -16.90
CA GLU A 862 24.86 -14.22 -15.45
C GLU A 862 25.88 -15.32 -15.11
N SER A 863 26.60 -15.17 -13.98
CA SER A 863 27.65 -16.10 -13.57
C SER A 863 27.18 -17.55 -13.45
N VAL A 864 25.87 -17.77 -13.14
CA VAL A 864 25.27 -19.11 -13.08
C VAL A 864 25.39 -19.88 -14.39
N TRP A 865 25.44 -19.19 -15.54
CA TRP A 865 25.62 -19.81 -16.85
C TRP A 865 27.10 -20.17 -17.15
N ASN A 866 28.03 -19.57 -16.40
CA ASN A 866 29.48 -19.90 -16.48
C ASN A 866 29.86 -20.96 -15.45
N GLU A 867 29.25 -20.91 -14.28
CA GLU A 867 29.54 -21.84 -13.20
C GLU A 867 29.10 -23.26 -13.55
N ASN A 868 30.03 -24.19 -13.65
CA ASN A 868 29.78 -25.62 -13.93
C ASN A 868 28.95 -25.88 -15.20
N HIS A 869 29.08 -25.06 -16.26
CA HIS A 869 28.40 -25.36 -17.52
C HIS A 869 29.02 -26.58 -18.23
N TRP A 870 28.27 -27.17 -19.11
CA TRP A 870 28.71 -28.34 -19.85
C TRP A 870 29.78 -27.96 -20.90
N THR A 871 30.99 -28.58 -20.79
CA THR A 871 32.15 -28.39 -21.68
C THR A 871 32.59 -29.69 -22.35
N GLY A 872 31.86 -30.77 -22.10
CA GLY A 872 32.09 -32.10 -22.57
C GLY A 872 31.40 -33.14 -21.70
N GLU A 873 31.36 -34.40 -22.17
CA GLU A 873 30.69 -35.50 -21.47
C GLU A 873 31.16 -35.63 -20.01
N GLY A 874 30.21 -35.68 -19.08
CA GLY A 874 30.46 -35.82 -17.65
C GLY A 874 30.82 -34.51 -16.93
N SER A 875 30.99 -33.36 -17.64
CA SER A 875 31.36 -32.10 -16.99
C SER A 875 30.22 -31.41 -16.22
N SER A 876 28.99 -31.50 -16.68
CA SER A 876 27.80 -30.98 -16.01
C SER A 876 26.53 -31.71 -16.41
N ASN A 877 25.59 -31.84 -15.46
CA ASN A 877 24.23 -32.32 -15.71
C ASN A 877 23.17 -31.29 -15.28
N SER A 878 23.56 -30.08 -14.93
CA SER A 878 22.66 -29.05 -14.40
C SER A 878 22.66 -27.73 -15.18
N VAL A 879 23.81 -27.36 -15.77
CA VAL A 879 23.99 -26.16 -16.59
C VAL A 879 24.37 -26.57 -17.99
N PRO A 880 23.66 -26.13 -19.04
CA PRO A 880 23.88 -26.58 -20.40
C PRO A 880 25.17 -25.97 -21.00
N ARG A 881 25.56 -26.43 -22.17
CA ARG A 881 26.62 -25.79 -22.97
C ARG A 881 26.27 -24.34 -23.31
N VAL A 882 27.24 -23.52 -23.55
CA VAL A 882 27.08 -22.12 -23.96
C VAL A 882 26.43 -22.06 -25.35
N THR A 883 25.31 -21.35 -25.42
CA THR A 883 24.61 -21.06 -26.71
C THR A 883 24.12 -19.62 -26.71
N ASN A 884 23.79 -19.13 -27.89
CA ASN A 884 23.23 -17.82 -28.08
C ASN A 884 21.73 -17.92 -28.41
N GLY A 885 20.88 -18.12 -27.39
CA GLY A 885 19.46 -18.40 -27.57
C GLY A 885 19.18 -19.88 -27.94
N GLY A 886 17.97 -20.15 -28.45
CA GLY A 886 17.56 -21.46 -28.94
C GLY A 886 17.02 -22.38 -27.83
N HIS A 887 17.33 -23.68 -27.96
CA HIS A 887 16.77 -24.76 -27.16
C HIS A 887 16.94 -24.54 -25.64
N ASN A 888 18.14 -24.17 -25.19
CA ASN A 888 18.48 -23.98 -23.76
C ASN A 888 17.77 -22.79 -23.11
N TYR A 889 17.15 -21.89 -23.90
CA TYR A 889 16.43 -20.71 -23.40
C TYR A 889 14.92 -20.84 -23.53
N LYS A 890 14.39 -22.05 -23.84
CA LYS A 890 12.94 -22.32 -23.75
C LYS A 890 12.47 -22.12 -22.30
N MET A 891 11.22 -21.68 -22.17
CA MET A 891 10.58 -21.53 -20.85
C MET A 891 10.57 -22.87 -20.11
N SER A 892 11.37 -22.98 -19.06
CA SER A 892 11.63 -24.25 -18.35
C SER A 892 11.83 -24.04 -16.85
N SER A 893 11.90 -25.14 -16.10
CA SER A 893 12.16 -25.15 -14.66
C SER A 893 13.50 -24.52 -14.27
N PHE A 894 14.49 -24.47 -15.18
CA PHE A 894 15.78 -23.80 -14.95
C PHE A 894 15.63 -22.27 -14.78
N LEU A 895 14.66 -21.66 -15.48
CA LEU A 895 14.39 -20.23 -15.41
C LEU A 895 13.47 -19.84 -14.25
N VAL A 896 12.91 -20.82 -13.53
CA VAL A 896 11.99 -20.60 -12.43
C VAL A 896 12.71 -20.75 -11.09
N GLU A 897 13.02 -19.61 -10.49
CA GLU A 897 13.78 -19.55 -9.25
C GLU A 897 12.87 -19.40 -8.01
N ASP A 898 13.44 -19.64 -6.82
CA ASP A 898 12.72 -19.44 -5.56
C ASP A 898 12.59 -17.95 -5.23
N GLY A 899 11.35 -17.46 -5.15
CA GLY A 899 11.01 -16.08 -4.81
C GLY A 899 10.95 -15.78 -3.32
N ALA A 900 11.22 -16.76 -2.46
CA ALA A 900 11.19 -16.56 -1.01
C ALA A 900 12.30 -15.62 -0.55
N PHE A 901 11.96 -14.73 0.40
CA PHE A 901 12.94 -13.85 1.04
C PHE A 901 12.56 -13.50 2.48
N PHE A 902 13.57 -13.04 3.22
CA PHE A 902 13.43 -12.45 4.55
C PHE A 902 14.33 -11.22 4.65
N ARG A 903 13.74 -10.07 5.08
CA ARG A 903 14.40 -8.76 5.04
C ARG A 903 14.29 -8.05 6.39
N LEU A 904 15.40 -7.46 6.87
CA LEU A 904 15.38 -6.38 7.85
C LEU A 904 14.93 -5.11 7.13
N ARG A 905 13.64 -4.82 7.27
CA ARG A 905 12.98 -3.75 6.53
C ARG A 905 13.33 -2.38 7.08
N THR A 906 13.27 -2.23 8.40
CA THR A 906 13.55 -0.96 9.07
C THR A 906 14.22 -1.24 10.41
N VAL A 907 15.22 -0.45 10.74
CA VAL A 907 15.77 -0.34 12.10
C VAL A 907 15.90 1.13 12.44
N VAL A 908 15.52 1.51 13.65
CA VAL A 908 15.58 2.90 14.16
C VAL A 908 16.20 2.89 15.52
N LEU A 909 17.11 3.82 15.76
CA LEU A 909 17.67 4.14 17.07
C LEU A 909 17.44 5.63 17.32
N GLY A 910 16.65 5.99 18.32
CA GLY A 910 16.33 7.36 18.68
C GLY A 910 16.74 7.71 20.12
N TYR A 911 16.94 8.99 20.36
CA TYR A 911 17.14 9.55 21.69
C TYR A 911 16.34 10.83 21.87
N THR A 912 15.41 10.85 22.83
CA THR A 912 14.61 12.01 23.20
C THR A 912 15.28 12.72 24.37
N LEU A 913 15.59 14.02 24.19
CA LEU A 913 16.21 14.83 25.21
C LEU A 913 15.30 14.99 26.42
N PRO A 914 15.88 14.98 27.66
CA PRO A 914 15.13 15.27 28.86
C PRO A 914 14.49 16.66 28.85
N GLN A 915 13.22 16.75 29.23
CA GLN A 915 12.46 17.99 29.18
C GLN A 915 13.08 19.15 29.96
N ARG A 916 13.79 18.85 31.05
CA ARG A 916 14.54 19.85 31.85
C ARG A 916 15.57 20.66 31.06
N TRP A 917 16.08 20.12 29.95
CA TRP A 917 17.02 20.82 29.06
C TRP A 917 16.30 21.68 28.02
N LEU A 918 15.06 21.33 27.69
CA LEU A 918 14.26 21.90 26.62
C LEU A 918 13.39 23.08 27.09
N SER A 919 12.94 23.05 28.35
CA SER A 919 12.05 24.07 28.91
C SER A 919 12.61 25.50 28.85
N ASN A 920 13.94 25.64 29.00
CA ASN A 920 14.62 26.96 28.95
C ASN A 920 14.70 27.57 27.56
N ILE A 921 14.51 26.77 26.50
CA ILE A 921 14.56 27.20 25.10
C ILE A 921 13.19 27.13 24.41
N GLY A 922 12.10 26.98 25.20
CA GLY A 922 10.72 26.96 24.69
C GLY A 922 10.34 25.71 23.90
N MET A 923 11.13 24.64 23.97
CA MET A 923 10.82 23.37 23.32
C MET A 923 10.13 22.40 24.29
N SER A 924 9.11 21.71 23.83
CA SER A 924 8.42 20.65 24.58
C SER A 924 9.01 19.26 24.32
N ARG A 925 9.62 19.04 23.13
CA ARG A 925 10.27 17.78 22.76
C ARG A 925 11.36 18.01 21.73
N ALA A 926 12.47 17.31 21.87
CA ALA A 926 13.49 17.20 20.82
C ALA A 926 14.02 15.75 20.79
N ARG A 927 13.97 15.11 19.63
CA ARG A 927 14.42 13.74 19.41
C ARG A 927 15.36 13.67 18.21
N PHE A 928 16.55 13.10 18.43
CA PHE A 928 17.50 12.73 17.38
C PHE A 928 17.36 11.25 17.09
N TYR A 929 17.50 10.86 15.82
CA TYR A 929 17.44 9.45 15.48
C TYR A 929 18.31 9.13 14.27
N ALA A 930 18.75 7.87 14.21
CA ALA A 930 19.30 7.22 13.03
C ALA A 930 18.38 6.10 12.58
N SER A 931 18.20 5.95 11.28
CA SER A 931 17.36 4.89 10.72
C SER A 931 18.04 4.25 9.51
N GLY A 932 17.80 2.95 9.35
CA GLY A 932 18.19 2.19 8.19
C GLY A 932 17.02 1.40 7.62
N THR A 933 16.91 1.35 6.29
CA THR A 933 15.90 0.54 5.60
C THR A 933 16.54 -0.40 4.60
N ASN A 934 15.98 -1.62 4.49
CA ASN A 934 16.44 -2.67 3.58
C ASN A 934 17.94 -3.02 3.75
N LEU A 935 18.49 -2.87 4.96
CA LEU A 935 19.93 -3.04 5.23
C LEU A 935 20.41 -4.47 4.97
N TRP A 936 19.55 -5.44 5.15
CA TRP A 936 19.85 -6.83 4.94
C TRP A 936 18.65 -7.59 4.38
N THR A 937 18.90 -8.41 3.36
CA THR A 937 17.90 -9.31 2.75
C THR A 937 18.57 -10.67 2.49
N LYS A 938 17.91 -11.73 2.99
CA LYS A 938 18.23 -13.12 2.62
C LYS A 938 17.25 -13.54 1.53
N GLN A 939 17.76 -13.87 0.35
CA GLN A 939 17.00 -14.38 -0.80
C GLN A 939 17.83 -15.39 -1.57
N SER A 940 17.16 -16.34 -2.24
CA SER A 940 17.79 -17.31 -3.14
C SER A 940 17.76 -16.84 -4.59
N TYR A 941 16.86 -15.91 -4.93
CA TYR A 941 16.72 -15.37 -6.26
C TYR A 941 18.00 -14.66 -6.74
N SER A 942 18.45 -14.95 -7.95
CA SER A 942 19.70 -14.42 -8.55
C SER A 942 19.63 -12.93 -8.85
N GLY A 943 18.45 -12.39 -9.24
CA GLY A 943 18.22 -10.99 -9.61
C GLY A 943 18.30 -9.99 -8.45
N PHE A 944 18.00 -8.73 -8.74
CA PHE A 944 18.08 -7.62 -7.77
C PHE A 944 17.14 -7.83 -6.57
N THR A 945 15.89 -8.20 -6.82
CA THR A 945 14.84 -8.44 -5.82
C THR A 945 13.88 -9.51 -6.35
N PRO A 946 13.24 -10.31 -5.49
CA PRO A 946 12.21 -11.26 -5.92
C PRO A 946 10.78 -10.65 -5.96
N GLU A 947 10.64 -9.32 -5.82
CA GLU A 947 9.37 -8.62 -5.74
C GLU A 947 8.98 -8.02 -7.09
N PHE A 948 8.23 -8.77 -7.89
CA PHE A 948 7.72 -8.35 -9.21
C PHE A 948 6.19 -8.44 -9.24
N PRO A 949 5.46 -7.35 -8.89
CA PRO A 949 4.00 -7.39 -8.90
C PRO A 949 3.39 -7.52 -10.29
N GLY A 950 4.17 -7.24 -11.36
CA GLY A 950 3.70 -7.19 -12.75
C GLY A 950 2.76 -6.01 -13.02
N ASP A 951 2.47 -5.80 -14.28
CA ASP A 951 1.47 -4.82 -14.76
C ASP A 951 0.03 -5.33 -14.55
N ASN A 952 -0.15 -6.64 -14.53
CA ASN A 952 -1.40 -7.32 -14.22
C ASN A 952 -1.16 -8.64 -13.47
N SER A 953 -2.26 -9.28 -13.02
CA SER A 953 -2.20 -10.51 -12.22
C SER A 953 -1.69 -11.73 -13.02
N PHE A 954 -1.73 -11.71 -14.35
CA PHE A 954 -1.26 -12.79 -15.22
C PHE A 954 0.25 -12.78 -15.44
N ARG A 955 0.91 -11.62 -15.26
CA ARG A 955 2.34 -11.39 -15.54
C ARG A 955 3.14 -11.11 -14.28
N ALA A 956 2.54 -11.32 -13.10
CA ALA A 956 3.26 -11.17 -11.83
C ALA A 956 4.43 -12.17 -11.76
N GLY A 957 5.50 -11.80 -11.05
CA GLY A 957 6.65 -12.66 -10.81
C GLY A 957 7.58 -12.89 -11.99
N ILE A 958 7.46 -12.12 -13.10
CA ILE A 958 8.38 -12.21 -14.25
C ILE A 958 9.36 -11.04 -14.18
N ASP A 959 10.66 -11.36 -14.09
CA ASP A 959 11.73 -10.36 -14.09
C ASP A 959 12.21 -10.05 -15.50
N TYR A 960 11.79 -8.91 -16.04
CA TYR A 960 12.31 -8.29 -17.26
C TYR A 960 13.40 -7.23 -16.99
N LEU A 961 14.03 -7.27 -15.81
CA LEU A 961 15.02 -6.30 -15.35
C LEU A 961 14.40 -5.01 -14.81
N SER A 962 13.92 -5.06 -13.57
CA SER A 962 13.36 -3.90 -12.87
C SER A 962 14.46 -3.05 -12.22
N TYR A 963 14.16 -1.77 -12.00
CA TYR A 963 15.03 -0.86 -11.25
C TYR A 963 15.32 -1.44 -9.85
N PRO A 964 16.61 -1.57 -9.43
CA PRO A 964 16.98 -2.26 -8.20
C PRO A 964 16.52 -1.52 -6.96
N MET A 965 16.24 -2.29 -5.90
CA MET A 965 15.92 -1.72 -4.58
C MET A 965 17.14 -1.08 -3.95
N ALA A 966 16.93 0.03 -3.23
CA ALA A 966 17.99 0.68 -2.46
C ALA A 966 17.94 0.27 -0.97
N LYS A 967 19.11 0.15 -0.35
CA LYS A 967 19.31 0.26 1.09
C LYS A 967 19.52 1.73 1.43
N THR A 968 18.91 2.19 2.52
CA THR A 968 18.96 3.61 2.92
C THR A 968 19.47 3.73 4.34
N MET A 969 20.34 4.70 4.60
CA MET A 969 20.78 5.11 5.92
C MET A 969 20.55 6.61 6.09
N LEU A 970 19.98 7.03 7.21
CA LEU A 970 19.68 8.43 7.45
C LEU A 970 19.79 8.80 8.92
N VAL A 971 19.95 10.10 9.16
CA VAL A 971 19.84 10.73 10.47
C VAL A 971 18.74 11.79 10.42
N GLY A 972 18.03 11.95 11.52
CA GLY A 972 16.91 12.87 11.60
C GLY A 972 16.75 13.55 12.95
N LEU A 973 15.93 14.58 12.94
CA LEU A 973 15.60 15.43 14.08
C LEU A 973 14.11 15.74 14.07
N ASP A 974 13.45 15.51 15.20
CA ASP A 974 12.07 15.91 15.47
C ASP A 974 12.05 16.89 16.64
N VAL A 975 11.48 18.08 16.44
CA VAL A 975 11.36 19.12 17.47
C VAL A 975 9.91 19.56 17.59
N THR A 976 9.45 19.79 18.81
CA THR A 976 8.11 20.33 19.11
C THR A 976 8.26 21.50 20.09
N PHE A 977 7.61 22.60 19.74
CA PHE A 977 7.59 23.84 20.51
C PHE A 977 6.28 24.02 21.27
#